data_be79ee3230a519d9705495ca5e7da399
#
_entry.id   be79ee3230a519d9705495ca5e7da399
#
_cell.length_a   1.000
_cell.length_b   1.000
_cell.length_c   1.000
_cell.angle_alpha   90.00
_cell.angle_beta   90.00
_cell.angle_gamma   90.00
#
_symmetry.space_group_name_H-M   'P 1'
#
loop_
_entity.id
_entity.type
_entity.pdbx_description
1 polymer ?
#
loop_
_entity_poly.entity_id
_entity_poly.type
_entity_poly.pdbx_seq_one_letter_code
_entity_poly.pdbx_strand_id
1 'polypeptide(L)'
;MMKLFVGILFVFFFQNSASGQLNLKMVVQDSKTNARLESVDVFFDKPLDTIMKTDEQGILIFMSFPIEKHVVMLQKNGYETKRIVIVLTKDQQDTIFVPMESMPELELDEIIISSTRSSRTISDIPDRIEVIAGEELEEKANMKSGDIRMVLSESTGIQIQQTSATSANASIRIQGLDGRYTQILKDGFPLYAGAASGLGLLQTPPLDLKQVEVIKGSSSTLYGGGAIAGLVNLISKMPSKEKELKFHINGSNGRGFDINGYYAKQSNKLGTTIFASHNRNLAYDPSSTGFSAIPKFERYVLNPKIFIDINPKTKIVFGANTVLENRTGGDVKYIEGKGDSTNRYFEENKTRRFSTQFTLNHKMNSGDLIQLKNSISYFNREIRIPAYRFGGTQMATFSEATYTRNRGKSEWISGLNLWTENFQEKRYVSFPTRDYNQTIGGAFVQHLWKMNRVLHLETGFRSDYVVNYGAAFLPRVSMLFKFNEQFTSRIGGGLGYKAPTLFTEESERIQFQQISPIDKEQNRMERSYGVNADFNIRKTIADKIKLSINQLFFYTQINRPLLLKKDSISLYRFQNSSGDILTAGAETNVKIEYEDFKLFLGYTFTNTRLNENGKSIQTPLTPRHRINSILMYEVEEKWKVGLEAYYFDKQQLNDGKIGKSYLLCGFMAEKLWEQFSIYVNFENFLDARQTRFDSIYTGSISNPVFRDIYAPLDGFLINAGIKLKL
;
A
#
# COMPACT_ATOMS: atom_id res chain seq x y z
N MET A 1 -62.79 -73.78 9.27
CA MET A 1 -62.16 -73.90 10.58
C MET A 1 -61.88 -72.57 11.15
N MET A 2 -62.56 -72.25 12.15
CA MET A 2 -62.77 -71.03 12.86
C MET A 2 -61.63 -70.75 13.83
N LYS A 3 -61.01 -69.59 13.85
CA LYS A 3 -60.29 -69.12 15.04
C LYS A 3 -60.54 -67.64 15.27
N LEU A 4 -61.02 -67.41 16.42
CA LEU A 4 -61.40 -66.22 17.14
C LEU A 4 -60.33 -65.13 17.14
N PHE A 5 -60.74 -63.87 16.90
CA PHE A 5 -59.97 -62.66 17.16
C PHE A 5 -60.43 -62.06 18.48
N VAL A 6 -59.48 -61.89 19.42
CA VAL A 6 -59.68 -61.12 20.66
C VAL A 6 -59.03 -59.77 20.40
N GLY A 7 -59.84 -58.71 20.39
CA GLY A 7 -59.38 -57.33 20.27
C GLY A 7 -58.96 -56.76 21.63
N ILE A 8 -57.75 -56.21 21.72
CA ILE A 8 -57.32 -55.41 22.86
C ILE A 8 -57.33 -53.94 22.39
N LEU A 9 -58.24 -53.15 22.98
CA LEU A 9 -58.38 -51.72 22.80
C LEU A 9 -57.28 -50.99 23.64
N PHE A 10 -56.24 -50.48 23.02
CA PHE A 10 -55.29 -49.55 23.68
C PHE A 10 -55.79 -48.12 23.55
N VAL A 11 -56.28 -47.57 24.67
CA VAL A 11 -56.59 -46.17 24.80
C VAL A 11 -55.28 -45.39 25.01
N PHE A 12 -54.78 -44.68 23.98
CA PHE A 12 -53.70 -43.71 24.11
C PHE A 12 -54.25 -42.43 24.75
N PHE A 13 -53.88 -42.18 26.00
CA PHE A 13 -54.01 -40.89 26.61
C PHE A 13 -52.93 -39.94 25.99
N PHE A 14 -53.32 -39.06 25.09
CA PHE A 14 -52.51 -37.92 24.74
C PHE A 14 -52.53 -36.95 25.94
N GLN A 15 -51.47 -36.93 26.70
CA GLN A 15 -51.17 -35.78 27.58
C GLN A 15 -50.80 -34.58 26.68
N ASN A 16 -51.73 -33.71 26.44
CA ASN A 16 -51.44 -32.35 25.97
C ASN A 16 -50.73 -31.63 27.11
N SER A 17 -49.41 -31.57 27.06
CA SER A 17 -48.63 -30.61 27.83
C SER A 17 -48.95 -29.25 27.27
N ALA A 18 -49.83 -28.49 27.92
CA ALA A 18 -50.00 -27.08 27.62
C ALA A 18 -48.68 -26.38 27.99
N SER A 19 -47.79 -26.20 27.02
CA SER A 19 -46.62 -25.33 27.16
C SER A 19 -47.13 -23.90 27.30
N GLY A 20 -46.89 -23.28 28.45
CA GLY A 20 -47.14 -21.85 28.65
C GLY A 20 -46.38 -21.07 27.62
N GLN A 21 -47.03 -20.09 27.02
CA GLN A 21 -46.38 -19.15 26.09
C GLN A 21 -46.32 -17.77 26.74
N LEU A 22 -45.17 -17.07 26.58
CA LEU A 22 -44.93 -15.74 27.14
C LEU A 22 -44.58 -14.77 26.02
N ASN A 23 -44.96 -13.50 26.17
CA ASN A 23 -44.47 -12.45 25.31
C ASN A 23 -43.13 -11.97 25.86
N LEU A 24 -42.07 -12.07 25.05
CA LEU A 24 -40.73 -11.67 25.42
C LEU A 24 -40.34 -10.39 24.67
N LYS A 25 -39.96 -9.37 25.41
CA LYS A 25 -39.36 -8.17 24.88
C LYS A 25 -37.84 -8.18 25.12
N MET A 26 -37.05 -8.15 24.08
CA MET A 26 -35.59 -8.04 24.15
C MET A 26 -35.17 -6.62 23.74
N VAL A 27 -34.30 -6.02 24.54
CA VAL A 27 -33.75 -4.70 24.30
C VAL A 27 -32.24 -4.83 24.19
N VAL A 28 -31.70 -4.55 23.00
CA VAL A 28 -30.26 -4.63 22.75
C VAL A 28 -29.64 -3.26 22.81
N GLN A 29 -28.55 -3.11 23.55
CA GLN A 29 -27.89 -1.83 23.77
C GLN A 29 -26.38 -1.98 23.80
N ASP A 30 -25.65 -0.92 23.47
CA ASP A 30 -24.20 -0.83 23.64
C ASP A 30 -23.82 -0.89 25.11
N SER A 31 -22.82 -1.69 25.48
CA SER A 31 -22.42 -1.93 26.88
C SER A 31 -21.76 -0.73 27.55
N LYS A 32 -21.13 0.17 26.78
CA LYS A 32 -20.42 1.35 27.28
C LYS A 32 -21.29 2.60 27.28
N THR A 33 -22.02 2.84 26.18
CA THR A 33 -22.81 4.07 25.99
C THR A 33 -24.28 3.93 26.37
N ASN A 34 -24.78 2.70 26.56
CA ASN A 34 -26.20 2.36 26.72
C ASN A 34 -27.09 2.80 25.53
N ALA A 35 -26.49 3.15 24.40
CA ALA A 35 -27.23 3.47 23.18
C ALA A 35 -27.96 2.23 22.64
N ARG A 36 -29.18 2.41 22.16
CA ARG A 36 -30.01 1.35 21.58
C ARG A 36 -29.46 0.92 20.24
N LEU A 37 -29.39 -0.41 20.00
CA LEU A 37 -28.79 -0.98 18.79
C LEU A 37 -29.86 -1.49 17.84
N GLU A 38 -30.11 -0.76 16.77
CA GLU A 38 -30.97 -1.17 15.65
C GLU A 38 -30.33 -2.25 14.77
N SER A 39 -31.16 -3.02 14.05
CA SER A 39 -30.71 -4.00 13.03
C SER A 39 -29.73 -5.05 13.56
N VAL A 40 -29.83 -5.46 14.82
CA VAL A 40 -29.09 -6.60 15.38
C VAL A 40 -29.73 -7.89 14.92
N ASP A 41 -28.98 -8.79 14.30
CA ASP A 41 -29.42 -10.11 13.93
C ASP A 41 -29.47 -11.01 15.15
N VAL A 42 -30.67 -11.60 15.42
CA VAL A 42 -30.92 -12.45 16.58
C VAL A 42 -31.31 -13.85 16.12
N PHE A 43 -30.53 -14.83 16.54
CA PHE A 43 -30.67 -16.25 16.20
C PHE A 43 -31.08 -17.04 17.43
N PHE A 44 -32.03 -17.98 17.29
CA PHE A 44 -32.47 -18.89 18.36
C PHE A 44 -32.14 -20.35 17.99
N ASP A 45 -31.84 -21.17 19.00
CA ASP A 45 -31.45 -22.57 18.81
C ASP A 45 -32.61 -23.50 18.50
N LYS A 46 -33.86 -23.13 18.83
CA LYS A 46 -35.13 -23.82 18.48
C LYS A 46 -36.33 -22.93 18.82
N PRO A 47 -37.47 -22.99 18.13
CA PRO A 47 -37.83 -23.76 16.90
C PRO A 47 -37.87 -22.88 15.63
N LEU A 48 -37.12 -21.80 15.57
CA LEU A 48 -37.21 -20.80 14.49
C LEU A 48 -35.89 -20.76 13.69
N ASP A 49 -35.88 -21.36 12.51
CA ASP A 49 -34.87 -21.13 11.47
C ASP A 49 -34.95 -19.70 10.87
N THR A 50 -35.51 -18.73 11.59
CA THR A 50 -35.73 -17.35 11.14
C THR A 50 -34.77 -16.41 11.86
N ILE A 51 -34.05 -15.64 11.09
CA ILE A 51 -33.25 -14.51 11.59
C ILE A 51 -34.19 -13.34 11.84
N MET A 52 -34.22 -12.84 13.06
CA MET A 52 -35.00 -11.66 13.44
C MET A 52 -34.06 -10.49 13.70
N LYS A 53 -34.55 -9.26 13.46
CA LYS A 53 -33.77 -8.04 13.66
C LYS A 53 -34.41 -7.11 14.66
N THR A 54 -33.59 -6.41 15.45
CA THR A 54 -34.09 -5.32 16.29
C THR A 54 -34.52 -4.13 15.44
N ASP A 55 -35.55 -3.43 15.88
CA ASP A 55 -36.07 -2.22 15.26
C ASP A 55 -35.16 -0.99 15.48
N GLU A 56 -35.58 0.19 14.99
CA GLU A 56 -34.85 1.48 15.13
C GLU A 56 -34.64 1.87 16.61
N GLN A 57 -35.40 1.31 17.54
CA GLN A 57 -35.29 1.54 18.98
C GLN A 57 -34.51 0.43 19.70
N GLY A 58 -33.85 -0.47 18.95
CA GLY A 58 -33.09 -1.59 19.51
C GLY A 58 -33.95 -2.66 20.19
N ILE A 59 -35.25 -2.74 19.83
CA ILE A 59 -36.21 -3.62 20.47
C ILE A 59 -36.59 -4.76 19.53
N LEU A 60 -36.72 -5.96 20.10
CA LEU A 60 -37.29 -7.14 19.45
C LEU A 60 -38.37 -7.70 20.34
N ILE A 61 -39.58 -7.92 19.80
CA ILE A 61 -40.72 -8.44 20.53
C ILE A 61 -41.10 -9.81 19.95
N PHE A 62 -41.16 -10.81 20.83
CA PHE A 62 -41.65 -12.14 20.51
C PHE A 62 -43.04 -12.35 21.13
N MET A 63 -43.99 -12.75 20.30
CA MET A 63 -45.29 -13.14 20.76
C MET A 63 -45.36 -14.68 20.87
N SER A 64 -45.86 -15.18 21.99
CA SER A 64 -46.07 -16.63 22.20
C SER A 64 -44.79 -17.46 22.21
N PHE A 65 -43.75 -17.04 22.92
CA PHE A 65 -42.47 -17.76 23.03
C PHE A 65 -42.56 -18.91 24.04
N PRO A 66 -41.99 -20.12 23.75
CA PRO A 66 -42.07 -21.27 24.64
C PRO A 66 -41.34 -21.03 25.96
N ILE A 67 -41.94 -21.51 27.08
CA ILE A 67 -41.33 -21.45 28.41
C ILE A 67 -40.34 -22.62 28.55
N GLU A 68 -39.10 -22.37 28.11
CA GLU A 68 -37.98 -23.32 28.22
C GLU A 68 -36.65 -22.61 28.19
N LYS A 69 -35.55 -23.36 28.21
CA LYS A 69 -34.20 -22.84 28.09
C LYS A 69 -33.86 -22.63 26.61
N HIS A 70 -33.50 -21.41 26.23
CA HIS A 70 -33.08 -21.01 24.87
C HIS A 70 -31.66 -20.50 24.86
N VAL A 71 -30.92 -20.84 23.80
CA VAL A 71 -29.63 -20.23 23.49
C VAL A 71 -29.87 -19.22 22.38
N VAL A 72 -29.58 -17.96 22.67
CA VAL A 72 -29.75 -16.83 21.73
C VAL A 72 -28.39 -16.30 21.36
N MET A 73 -28.15 -16.16 20.06
CA MET A 73 -26.93 -15.54 19.51
C MET A 73 -27.30 -14.23 18.84
N LEU A 74 -26.61 -13.16 19.22
CA LEU A 74 -26.80 -11.83 18.67
C LEU A 74 -25.57 -11.45 17.87
N GLN A 75 -25.79 -10.92 16.65
CA GLN A 75 -24.75 -10.45 15.75
C GLN A 75 -25.11 -9.06 15.22
N LYS A 76 -24.13 -8.16 15.24
CA LYS A 76 -24.20 -6.83 14.62
C LYS A 76 -22.81 -6.40 14.19
N ASN A 77 -22.72 -5.79 13.02
CA ASN A 77 -21.45 -5.22 12.55
C ASN A 77 -20.93 -4.18 13.55
N GLY A 78 -19.64 -4.28 13.91
CA GLY A 78 -19.01 -3.42 14.91
C GLY A 78 -19.24 -3.84 16.37
N TYR A 79 -19.82 -5.03 16.61
CA TYR A 79 -20.05 -5.57 17.95
C TYR A 79 -19.62 -7.02 18.04
N GLU A 80 -19.12 -7.44 19.21
CA GLU A 80 -18.81 -8.85 19.46
C GLU A 80 -20.09 -9.71 19.39
N THR A 81 -19.98 -10.87 18.73
CA THR A 81 -21.09 -11.84 18.70
C THR A 81 -21.39 -12.31 20.11
N LYS A 82 -22.57 -11.98 20.63
CA LYS A 82 -22.96 -12.33 21.99
C LYS A 82 -23.85 -13.57 22.01
N ARG A 83 -23.44 -14.54 22.82
CA ARG A 83 -24.24 -15.74 23.07
C ARG A 83 -24.77 -15.69 24.49
N ILE A 84 -26.11 -15.73 24.65
CA ILE A 84 -26.77 -15.72 25.95
C ILE A 84 -27.66 -16.91 26.11
N VAL A 85 -27.84 -17.35 27.33
CA VAL A 85 -28.79 -18.40 27.69
C VAL A 85 -29.95 -17.75 28.42
N ILE A 86 -31.15 -17.86 27.84
CA ILE A 86 -32.38 -17.36 28.45
C ILE A 86 -33.15 -18.54 29.00
N VAL A 87 -33.48 -18.48 30.26
CA VAL A 87 -34.36 -19.47 30.90
C VAL A 87 -35.66 -18.74 31.26
N LEU A 88 -36.73 -18.99 30.53
CA LEU A 88 -38.02 -18.34 30.76
C LEU A 88 -38.79 -19.10 31.85
N THR A 89 -39.29 -18.36 32.85
CA THR A 89 -40.15 -18.88 33.93
C THR A 89 -41.42 -18.04 33.99
N LYS A 90 -42.50 -18.61 34.57
CA LYS A 90 -43.83 -17.96 34.62
C LYS A 90 -43.86 -16.61 35.36
N ASP A 91 -42.88 -16.34 36.20
CA ASP A 91 -42.80 -15.15 37.05
C ASP A 91 -41.73 -14.11 36.55
N GLN A 92 -41.25 -14.25 35.35
CA GLN A 92 -40.18 -13.41 34.81
C GLN A 92 -40.69 -12.09 34.20
N GLN A 93 -39.95 -11.01 34.37
CA GLN A 93 -40.25 -9.70 33.76
C GLN A 93 -40.28 -9.78 32.23
N ASP A 94 -41.21 -9.08 31.58
CA ASP A 94 -41.46 -9.09 30.14
C ASP A 94 -40.30 -8.51 29.29
N THR A 95 -39.22 -8.00 29.88
CA THR A 95 -38.13 -7.32 29.16
C THR A 95 -36.76 -7.82 29.60
N ILE A 96 -35.96 -8.29 28.61
CA ILE A 96 -34.56 -8.68 28.79
C ILE A 96 -33.65 -7.63 28.14
N PHE A 97 -32.72 -7.08 28.93
CA PHE A 97 -31.69 -6.16 28.41
C PHE A 97 -30.44 -6.95 28.06
N VAL A 98 -29.99 -6.81 26.83
CA VAL A 98 -28.78 -7.46 26.32
C VAL A 98 -27.74 -6.40 25.97
N PRO A 99 -26.72 -6.18 26.82
CA PRO A 99 -25.60 -5.31 26.46
C PRO A 99 -24.69 -6.05 25.50
N MET A 100 -24.40 -5.46 24.33
CA MET A 100 -23.38 -5.89 23.39
C MET A 100 -22.14 -5.05 23.54
N GLU A 101 -20.99 -5.67 23.49
CA GLU A 101 -19.70 -4.98 23.53
C GLU A 101 -19.34 -4.53 22.12
N SER A 102 -19.11 -3.21 21.94
CA SER A 102 -18.55 -2.72 20.70
C SER A 102 -17.15 -3.31 20.53
N MET A 103 -16.89 -3.87 19.36
CA MET A 103 -15.52 -4.23 19.02
C MET A 103 -14.67 -2.97 19.02
N PRO A 104 -13.48 -2.97 19.62
CA PRO A 104 -12.54 -1.90 19.38
C PRO A 104 -12.31 -1.79 17.87
N GLU A 105 -12.24 -0.58 17.33
CA GLU A 105 -12.21 -0.22 15.88
C GLU A 105 -11.02 -0.83 15.09
N LEU A 106 -10.40 -1.88 15.60
CA LEU A 106 -9.19 -2.56 15.13
C LEU A 106 -9.42 -3.99 14.62
N GLU A 107 -10.60 -4.33 14.18
CA GLU A 107 -10.68 -5.44 13.24
C GLU A 107 -10.62 -4.88 11.82
N LEU A 108 -9.70 -5.47 11.03
CA LEU A 108 -9.59 -5.37 9.57
C LEU A 108 -10.94 -5.75 8.87
N ASP A 109 -12.06 -5.49 9.53
CA ASP A 109 -13.39 -5.78 9.07
C ASP A 109 -13.77 -4.78 8.00
N GLU A 110 -13.78 -5.33 6.79
CA GLU A 110 -14.24 -4.71 5.57
C GLU A 110 -13.39 -3.55 5.04
N ILE A 111 -12.07 -3.60 5.18
CA ILE A 111 -11.24 -2.75 4.34
C ILE A 111 -11.53 -3.13 2.89
N ILE A 112 -12.29 -2.24 2.23
CA ILE A 112 -12.57 -2.36 0.80
C ILE A 112 -11.30 -2.09 0.03
N ILE A 113 -10.92 -3.04 -0.80
CA ILE A 113 -9.71 -2.97 -1.61
C ILE A 113 -10.03 -2.32 -2.95
N SER A 114 -9.55 -1.12 -3.13
CA SER A 114 -9.77 -0.33 -4.36
C SER A 114 -8.99 -0.87 -5.57
N SER A 115 -7.85 -1.51 -5.33
CA SER A 115 -7.03 -2.10 -6.40
C SER A 115 -7.68 -3.30 -7.09
N THR A 116 -8.74 -3.88 -6.54
CA THR A 116 -9.51 -4.93 -7.25
C THR A 116 -10.54 -4.39 -8.24
N ARG A 117 -10.74 -3.06 -8.28
CA ARG A 117 -11.81 -2.39 -9.07
C ARG A 117 -13.23 -2.87 -8.74
N SER A 118 -13.42 -3.41 -7.56
CA SER A 118 -14.68 -3.90 -7.03
C SER A 118 -14.80 -3.53 -5.54
N SER A 119 -15.93 -3.85 -4.91
CA SER A 119 -16.15 -3.63 -3.48
C SER A 119 -15.82 -4.88 -2.67
N ARG A 120 -14.66 -5.51 -2.93
CA ARG A 120 -14.23 -6.71 -2.22
C ARG A 120 -13.50 -6.36 -0.94
N THR A 121 -13.72 -7.15 0.08
CA THR A 121 -12.94 -7.12 1.31
C THR A 121 -11.68 -7.96 1.16
N ILE A 122 -10.67 -7.70 1.97
CA ILE A 122 -9.39 -8.43 1.93
C ILE A 122 -9.57 -9.94 2.14
N SER A 123 -10.60 -10.34 2.89
CA SER A 123 -10.91 -11.75 3.17
C SER A 123 -11.41 -12.54 1.95
N ASP A 124 -11.94 -11.86 0.93
CA ASP A 124 -12.54 -12.48 -0.26
C ASP A 124 -11.64 -12.41 -1.51
N ILE A 125 -10.45 -11.84 -1.39
CA ILE A 125 -9.55 -11.64 -2.52
C ILE A 125 -8.56 -12.80 -2.62
N PRO A 126 -8.49 -13.50 -3.79
CA PRO A 126 -7.51 -14.54 -4.04
C PRO A 126 -6.06 -14.04 -4.14
N ASP A 127 -5.86 -12.75 -4.38
CA ASP A 127 -4.55 -12.15 -4.40
C ASP A 127 -4.09 -11.75 -3.00
N ARG A 128 -2.79 -11.85 -2.75
CA ARG A 128 -2.23 -11.31 -1.53
C ARG A 128 -2.10 -9.79 -1.63
N ILE A 129 -2.86 -9.11 -0.80
CA ILE A 129 -2.81 -7.65 -0.65
C ILE A 129 -2.44 -7.34 0.79
N GLU A 130 -1.43 -6.51 0.97
CA GLU A 130 -1.07 -5.90 2.24
C GLU A 130 -1.68 -4.50 2.27
N VAL A 131 -2.31 -4.15 3.38
CA VAL A 131 -2.97 -2.85 3.54
C VAL A 131 -2.42 -2.19 4.78
N ILE A 132 -1.95 -0.96 4.62
CA ILE A 132 -1.54 -0.07 5.70
C ILE A 132 -2.62 1.00 5.80
N ALA A 133 -3.37 1.03 6.89
CA ALA A 133 -4.53 1.91 7.05
C ALA A 133 -4.73 2.31 8.51
N GLY A 134 -5.62 3.28 8.76
CA GLY A 134 -6.01 3.72 10.10
C GLY A 134 -4.81 4.18 10.93
N GLU A 135 -4.75 3.71 12.16
CA GLU A 135 -3.70 4.07 13.12
C GLU A 135 -2.30 3.73 12.64
N GLU A 136 -2.10 2.55 12.03
CA GLU A 136 -0.80 2.14 11.50
C GLU A 136 -0.26 3.16 10.46
N LEU A 137 -1.13 3.66 9.59
CA LEU A 137 -0.75 4.69 8.61
C LEU A 137 -0.42 6.03 9.30
N GLU A 138 -1.21 6.43 10.32
CA GLU A 138 -1.01 7.68 11.05
C GLU A 138 0.29 7.65 11.89
N GLU A 139 0.63 6.52 12.48
CA GLU A 139 1.88 6.31 13.24
C GLU A 139 3.10 6.38 12.34
N LYS A 140 3.11 5.62 11.26
CA LYS A 140 4.21 5.61 10.28
C LYS A 140 4.39 6.99 9.62
N ALA A 141 3.30 7.75 9.44
CA ALA A 141 3.34 9.13 8.93
C ALA A 141 3.98 10.13 9.90
N ASN A 142 4.03 9.85 11.21
CA ASN A 142 4.68 10.71 12.20
C ASN A 142 6.20 10.74 12.03
N MET A 143 6.81 9.64 11.61
CA MET A 143 8.26 9.54 11.46
C MET A 143 8.75 10.46 10.33
N LYS A 144 8.03 10.52 9.22
CA LYS A 144 8.36 11.36 8.07
C LYS A 144 7.10 11.96 7.43
N SER A 145 6.61 13.06 8.01
CA SER A 145 5.37 13.70 7.58
C SER A 145 5.41 14.33 6.19
N GLY A 146 6.61 14.56 5.68
CA GLY A 146 6.83 15.15 4.35
C GLY A 146 6.82 14.17 3.20
N ASP A 147 6.97 12.86 3.43
CA ASP A 147 7.02 11.86 2.35
C ASP A 147 6.62 10.42 2.81
N ILE A 148 6.29 9.56 1.84
CA ILE A 148 5.73 8.23 2.09
C ILE A 148 6.79 7.13 2.30
N ARG A 149 8.09 7.42 2.20
CA ARG A 149 9.14 6.41 2.24
C ARG A 149 9.10 5.55 3.51
N MET A 150 8.91 6.17 4.67
CA MET A 150 8.85 5.43 5.94
C MET A 150 7.64 4.51 5.99
N VAL A 151 6.46 4.97 5.58
CA VAL A 151 5.25 4.15 5.51
C VAL A 151 5.48 2.86 4.72
N LEU A 152 6.25 2.93 3.62
CA LEU A 152 6.52 1.78 2.76
C LEU A 152 7.71 0.94 3.25
N SER A 153 8.76 1.55 3.84
CA SER A 153 9.99 0.85 4.20
C SER A 153 9.81 -0.13 5.36
N GLU A 154 8.80 0.06 6.19
CA GLU A 154 8.49 -0.82 7.31
C GLU A 154 7.76 -2.09 6.87
N SER A 155 7.12 -2.08 5.70
CA SER A 155 6.49 -3.28 5.15
C SER A 155 7.53 -4.32 4.80
N THR A 156 7.30 -5.56 5.23
CA THR A 156 8.15 -6.72 4.96
C THR A 156 8.32 -6.92 3.46
N GLY A 157 9.54 -7.19 2.97
CA GLY A 157 9.80 -7.40 1.53
C GLY A 157 9.84 -6.13 0.68
N ILE A 158 9.67 -4.94 1.27
CA ILE A 158 9.82 -3.65 0.58
C ILE A 158 11.09 -2.97 1.06
N GLN A 159 11.89 -2.47 0.13
CA GLN A 159 13.11 -1.71 0.40
C GLN A 159 13.06 -0.36 -0.33
N ILE A 160 13.42 0.70 0.37
CA ILE A 160 13.68 2.00 -0.25
C ILE A 160 15.17 2.10 -0.53
N GLN A 161 15.52 2.16 -1.82
CA GLN A 161 16.89 2.24 -2.29
C GLN A 161 17.25 3.67 -2.67
N GLN A 162 18.19 4.27 -1.95
CA GLN A 162 18.72 5.59 -2.31
C GLN A 162 19.60 5.47 -3.57
N THR A 163 19.36 6.32 -4.56
CA THR A 163 20.06 6.31 -5.87
C THR A 163 21.06 7.46 -6.02
N SER A 164 20.99 8.50 -5.19
CA SER A 164 21.96 9.61 -5.14
C SER A 164 22.47 9.81 -3.72
N ALA A 165 23.78 9.93 -3.58
CA ALA A 165 24.45 10.17 -2.30
C ALA A 165 24.15 11.56 -1.73
N THR A 166 23.87 12.55 -2.56
CA THR A 166 23.77 13.96 -2.17
C THR A 166 22.39 14.56 -2.31
N SER A 167 21.57 14.10 -3.28
CA SER A 167 20.21 14.62 -3.48
C SER A 167 19.12 13.71 -2.88
N ALA A 168 19.50 12.56 -2.29
CA ALA A 168 18.64 11.61 -1.62
C ALA A 168 17.49 11.07 -2.49
N ASN A 169 17.65 11.08 -3.83
CA ASN A 169 16.71 10.41 -4.73
C ASN A 169 16.60 8.93 -4.34
N ALA A 170 15.41 8.38 -4.45
CA ALA A 170 15.16 7.02 -4.01
C ALA A 170 14.13 6.29 -4.88
N SER A 171 14.27 4.98 -4.95
CA SER A 171 13.42 4.05 -5.65
C SER A 171 12.85 3.02 -4.67
N ILE A 172 11.73 2.40 -5.02
CA ILE A 172 11.13 1.30 -4.25
C ILE A 172 11.51 -0.03 -4.88
N ARG A 173 12.00 -0.96 -4.08
CA ARG A 173 12.25 -2.35 -4.49
C ARG A 173 11.28 -3.28 -3.76
N ILE A 174 10.60 -4.12 -4.50
CA ILE A 174 9.74 -5.18 -3.96
C ILE A 174 10.37 -6.51 -4.35
N GLN A 175 10.54 -7.40 -3.36
CA GLN A 175 11.14 -8.74 -3.56
C GLN A 175 12.54 -8.69 -4.23
N GLY A 176 13.31 -7.63 -3.96
CA GLY A 176 14.66 -7.43 -4.50
C GLY A 176 14.73 -6.97 -5.96
N LEU A 177 13.62 -6.73 -6.63
CA LEU A 177 13.56 -6.22 -7.99
C LEU A 177 13.62 -4.69 -8.02
N ASP A 178 14.31 -4.14 -9.04
CA ASP A 178 14.43 -2.70 -9.32
C ASP A 178 13.05 -2.01 -9.40
N GLY A 179 12.98 -0.78 -8.94
CA GLY A 179 11.75 0.00 -8.87
C GLY A 179 11.02 0.22 -10.19
N ARG A 180 11.71 0.08 -11.33
CA ARG A 180 11.07 0.12 -12.66
C ARG A 180 10.06 -1.02 -12.87
N TYR A 181 10.15 -2.12 -12.08
CA TYR A 181 9.24 -3.27 -12.11
C TYR A 181 8.06 -3.13 -11.13
N THR A 182 8.01 -2.03 -10.37
CA THR A 182 6.92 -1.69 -9.46
C THR A 182 6.10 -0.54 -10.03
N GLN A 183 4.78 -0.69 -10.01
CA GLN A 183 3.87 0.38 -10.42
C GLN A 183 3.34 1.13 -9.20
N ILE A 184 3.43 2.46 -9.21
CA ILE A 184 2.90 3.31 -8.15
C ILE A 184 1.68 4.06 -8.69
N LEU A 185 0.57 3.94 -7.98
CA LEU A 185 -0.70 4.58 -8.32
C LEU A 185 -1.17 5.47 -7.17
N LYS A 186 -2.00 6.47 -7.49
CA LYS A 186 -2.85 7.17 -6.52
C LYS A 186 -4.30 7.13 -7.02
N ASP A 187 -5.19 6.55 -6.20
CA ASP A 187 -6.60 6.33 -6.54
C ASP A 187 -6.80 5.50 -7.84
N GLY A 188 -5.84 4.60 -8.10
CA GLY A 188 -5.82 3.78 -9.32
C GLY A 188 -5.35 4.50 -10.58
N PHE A 189 -4.81 5.72 -10.47
CA PHE A 189 -4.16 6.44 -11.58
C PHE A 189 -2.65 6.31 -11.49
N PRO A 190 -1.94 6.09 -12.61
CA PRO A 190 -0.49 6.11 -12.63
C PRO A 190 0.05 7.44 -12.11
N LEU A 191 0.91 7.40 -11.09
CA LEU A 191 1.37 8.61 -10.45
C LEU A 191 2.80 8.97 -10.84
N TYR A 192 3.69 7.98 -10.87
CA TYR A 192 5.11 8.17 -11.07
C TYR A 192 5.67 7.20 -12.09
N ALA A 193 5.60 7.56 -13.37
CA ALA A 193 6.21 6.78 -14.46
C ALA A 193 7.28 7.63 -15.17
N GLY A 194 8.19 6.96 -15.87
CA GLY A 194 9.22 7.61 -16.68
C GLY A 194 10.11 8.56 -15.89
N ALA A 195 10.27 9.79 -16.37
CA ALA A 195 11.15 10.81 -15.78
C ALA A 195 10.85 11.15 -14.31
N ALA A 196 9.65 10.84 -13.84
CA ALA A 196 9.18 11.11 -12.48
C ALA A 196 9.54 10.04 -11.45
N SER A 197 9.98 8.85 -11.88
CA SER A 197 10.12 7.67 -11.00
C SER A 197 11.11 7.85 -9.84
N GLY A 198 12.25 8.49 -10.08
CA GLY A 198 13.31 8.67 -9.06
C GLY A 198 12.97 9.63 -7.91
N LEU A 199 11.91 10.44 -8.03
CA LEU A 199 11.51 11.44 -7.02
C LEU A 199 10.12 11.21 -6.46
N GLY A 200 9.36 10.27 -7.03
CA GLY A 200 7.95 10.10 -6.73
C GLY A 200 7.63 9.87 -5.26
N LEU A 201 8.36 8.97 -4.61
CA LEU A 201 8.16 8.64 -3.19
C LEU A 201 8.43 9.83 -2.28
N LEU A 202 9.47 10.62 -2.61
CA LEU A 202 9.85 11.81 -1.85
C LEU A 202 8.80 12.93 -1.92
N GLN A 203 7.99 12.97 -2.99
CA GLN A 203 7.06 14.04 -3.30
C GLN A 203 5.61 13.73 -2.90
N THR A 204 5.40 12.72 -2.07
CA THR A 204 4.06 12.26 -1.66
C THR A 204 3.94 12.27 -0.13
N PRO A 205 3.46 13.36 0.49
CA PRO A 205 3.10 13.37 1.90
C PRO A 205 1.88 12.48 2.18
N PRO A 206 1.82 11.78 3.34
CA PRO A 206 0.79 10.76 3.61
C PRO A 206 -0.52 11.29 4.22
N LEU A 207 -0.63 12.55 4.67
CA LEU A 207 -1.76 13.04 5.47
C LEU A 207 -3.13 12.97 4.74
N ASP A 208 -3.15 13.05 3.41
CA ASP A 208 -4.37 12.93 2.60
C ASP A 208 -4.74 11.47 2.26
N LEU A 209 -3.97 10.49 2.75
CA LEU A 209 -4.21 9.07 2.49
C LEU A 209 -5.16 8.46 3.53
N LYS A 210 -6.06 7.60 3.06
CA LYS A 210 -6.89 6.71 3.86
C LYS A 210 -6.18 5.38 4.10
N GLN A 211 -5.56 4.84 3.05
CA GLN A 211 -4.86 3.56 3.09
C GLN A 211 -3.83 3.45 1.96
N VAL A 212 -2.87 2.56 2.15
CA VAL A 212 -1.90 2.14 1.14
C VAL A 212 -2.09 0.66 0.89
N GLU A 213 -2.37 0.31 -0.37
CA GLU A 213 -2.55 -1.08 -0.80
C GLU A 213 -1.29 -1.53 -1.53
N VAL A 214 -0.68 -2.63 -1.09
CA VAL A 214 0.50 -3.22 -1.71
C VAL A 214 0.16 -4.62 -2.21
N ILE A 215 0.26 -4.83 -3.51
CA ILE A 215 0.17 -6.15 -4.14
C ILE A 215 1.58 -6.57 -4.52
N LYS A 216 2.05 -7.70 -3.99
CA LYS A 216 3.39 -8.23 -4.28
C LYS A 216 3.31 -9.37 -5.30
N GLY A 217 4.25 -9.37 -6.24
CA GLY A 217 4.28 -10.30 -7.35
C GLY A 217 3.48 -9.83 -8.58
N SER A 218 3.37 -10.67 -9.59
CA SER A 218 2.72 -10.32 -10.86
C SER A 218 1.23 -10.02 -10.68
N SER A 219 0.84 -8.77 -10.85
CA SER A 219 -0.55 -8.28 -10.75
C SER A 219 -1.04 -7.65 -12.06
N SER A 220 -0.61 -8.22 -13.17
CA SER A 220 -0.69 -7.61 -14.51
C SER A 220 -2.09 -7.54 -15.13
N THR A 221 -3.08 -8.35 -14.71
CA THR A 221 -4.39 -8.39 -15.39
C THR A 221 -5.08 -7.03 -15.40
N LEU A 222 -5.27 -6.41 -14.23
CA LEU A 222 -5.97 -5.13 -14.15
C LEU A 222 -5.06 -3.94 -14.48
N TYR A 223 -3.74 -4.06 -14.29
CA TYR A 223 -2.81 -2.94 -14.32
C TYR A 223 -1.79 -2.95 -15.45
N GLY A 224 -1.68 -4.07 -16.19
CA GLY A 224 -0.83 -4.20 -17.36
C GLY A 224 0.65 -4.31 -17.07
N GLY A 225 1.45 -3.94 -18.05
CA GLY A 225 2.90 -3.99 -17.97
C GLY A 225 3.47 -3.05 -16.90
N GLY A 226 4.58 -3.44 -16.29
CA GLY A 226 5.25 -2.66 -15.25
C GLY A 226 4.92 -3.08 -13.81
N ALA A 227 3.89 -3.89 -13.57
CA ALA A 227 3.58 -4.48 -12.28
C ALA A 227 4.16 -5.91 -12.15
N ILE A 228 5.45 -6.09 -12.45
CA ILE A 228 6.14 -7.38 -12.39
C ILE A 228 6.48 -7.73 -10.93
N ALA A 229 7.11 -6.81 -10.21
CA ALA A 229 7.44 -6.95 -8.80
C ALA A 229 6.22 -6.71 -7.92
N GLY A 230 5.30 -5.87 -8.38
CA GLY A 230 4.09 -5.55 -7.67
C GLY A 230 3.54 -4.16 -7.97
N LEU A 231 2.57 -3.78 -7.16
CA LEU A 231 1.83 -2.54 -7.27
C LEU A 231 1.70 -1.88 -5.88
N VAL A 232 1.87 -0.58 -5.82
CA VAL A 232 1.54 0.25 -4.65
C VAL A 232 0.44 1.23 -5.06
N ASN A 233 -0.73 1.15 -4.42
CA ASN A 233 -1.85 2.04 -4.69
C ASN A 233 -2.17 2.89 -3.45
N LEU A 234 -1.98 4.19 -3.57
CA LEU A 234 -2.21 5.18 -2.53
C LEU A 234 -3.66 5.63 -2.61
N ILE A 235 -4.47 5.31 -1.62
CA ILE A 235 -5.90 5.64 -1.61
C ILE A 235 -6.11 6.90 -0.77
N SER A 236 -6.67 7.92 -1.40
CA SER A 236 -6.98 9.19 -0.74
C SER A 236 -8.22 9.09 0.14
N LYS A 237 -8.27 9.92 1.19
CA LYS A 237 -9.46 10.14 2.01
C LYS A 237 -10.61 10.68 1.17
N MET A 238 -11.82 10.32 1.55
CA MET A 238 -13.07 10.82 0.95
C MET A 238 -13.77 11.75 1.94
N PRO A 239 -14.54 12.75 1.47
CA PRO A 239 -15.25 13.63 2.36
C PRO A 239 -16.44 12.90 3.03
N SER A 240 -16.70 13.22 4.29
CA SER A 240 -17.87 12.79 5.05
C SER A 240 -18.82 13.97 5.33
N LYS A 241 -19.98 13.72 5.93
CA LYS A 241 -20.89 14.77 6.37
C LYS A 241 -20.28 15.64 7.47
N GLU A 242 -19.45 15.06 8.30
CA GLU A 242 -18.68 15.78 9.30
C GLU A 242 -17.50 16.51 8.65
N LYS A 243 -17.26 17.74 9.10
CA LYS A 243 -16.10 18.51 8.66
C LYS A 243 -14.84 17.93 9.27
N GLU A 244 -13.85 17.62 8.45
CA GLU A 244 -12.50 17.24 8.88
C GLU A 244 -11.54 18.36 8.52
N LEU A 245 -10.83 18.92 9.51
CA LEU A 245 -9.76 19.88 9.31
C LEU A 245 -8.57 19.44 10.18
N LYS A 246 -7.50 19.02 9.52
CA LYS A 246 -6.29 18.53 10.20
C LYS A 246 -5.08 19.35 9.79
N PHE A 247 -4.22 19.64 10.75
CA PHE A 247 -2.88 20.19 10.52
C PHE A 247 -1.85 19.29 11.15
N HIS A 248 -0.72 19.12 10.48
CA HIS A 248 0.43 18.38 10.97
C HIS A 248 1.69 19.25 10.77
N ILE A 249 2.31 19.66 11.87
CA ILE A 249 3.52 20.49 11.90
C ILE A 249 4.63 19.64 12.50
N ASN A 250 5.76 19.56 11.84
CA ASN A 250 6.90 18.75 12.24
C ASN A 250 8.21 19.53 12.06
N GLY A 251 9.15 19.31 12.98
CA GLY A 251 10.51 19.82 12.91
C GLY A 251 11.52 18.74 13.26
N SER A 252 12.74 18.80 12.68
CA SER A 252 13.80 17.84 12.97
C SER A 252 15.16 18.50 13.22
N ASN A 253 16.00 17.81 14.02
CA ASN A 253 17.41 18.22 14.21
C ASN A 253 18.22 18.13 12.90
N GLY A 254 17.74 17.34 11.91
CA GLY A 254 18.26 17.33 10.53
C GLY A 254 17.97 18.59 9.73
N ARG A 255 17.55 19.70 10.39
CA ARG A 255 17.19 21.01 9.82
C ARG A 255 15.97 20.99 8.91
N GLY A 256 15.06 20.00 9.12
CA GLY A 256 13.79 19.86 8.40
C GLY A 256 12.65 20.58 9.09
N PHE A 257 11.69 21.08 8.31
CA PHE A 257 10.45 21.66 8.78
C PHE A 257 9.31 21.38 7.79
N ASP A 258 8.20 20.81 8.29
CA ASP A 258 7.05 20.42 7.49
C ASP A 258 5.78 21.03 8.05
N ILE A 259 4.92 21.54 7.18
CA ILE A 259 3.55 21.94 7.48
C ILE A 259 2.64 21.25 6.47
N ASN A 260 1.69 20.45 6.96
CA ASN A 260 0.69 19.78 6.16
C ASN A 260 -0.70 20.16 6.66
N GLY A 261 -1.63 20.43 5.76
CA GLY A 261 -3.03 20.74 6.06
C GLY A 261 -3.97 19.90 5.22
N TYR A 262 -5.04 19.39 5.81
CA TYR A 262 -6.08 18.63 5.15
C TYR A 262 -7.45 19.12 5.57
N TYR A 263 -8.31 19.37 4.58
CA TYR A 263 -9.69 19.74 4.76
C TYR A 263 -10.60 18.79 3.96
N ALA A 264 -11.70 18.34 4.57
CA ALA A 264 -12.72 17.55 3.90
C ALA A 264 -14.12 17.87 4.42
N LYS A 265 -15.09 17.93 3.52
CA LYS A 265 -16.52 18.06 3.86
C LYS A 265 -17.40 17.59 2.70
N GLN A 266 -18.47 16.85 3.01
CA GLN A 266 -19.57 16.55 2.11
C GLN A 266 -20.77 17.42 2.49
N SER A 267 -21.31 18.19 1.54
CA SER A 267 -22.52 18.98 1.72
C SER A 267 -23.51 18.59 0.64
N ASN A 268 -24.61 17.93 1.01
CA ASN A 268 -25.61 17.41 0.08
C ASN A 268 -24.96 16.60 -1.06
N LYS A 269 -25.06 17.11 -2.31
CA LYS A 269 -24.53 16.46 -3.52
C LYS A 269 -23.07 16.83 -3.82
N LEU A 270 -22.46 17.75 -3.09
CA LEU A 270 -21.12 18.25 -3.35
C LEU A 270 -20.19 17.93 -2.17
N GLY A 271 -19.12 17.18 -2.44
CA GLY A 271 -18.04 16.94 -1.51
C GLY A 271 -16.76 17.62 -1.97
N THR A 272 -15.91 18.00 -1.03
CA THR A 272 -14.61 18.62 -1.33
C THR A 272 -13.57 18.09 -0.38
N THR A 273 -12.39 17.78 -0.90
CA THR A 273 -11.17 17.59 -0.10
C THR A 273 -10.07 18.50 -0.62
N ILE A 274 -9.27 19.08 0.27
CA ILE A 274 -8.12 19.91 -0.08
C ILE A 274 -6.96 19.48 0.80
N PHE A 275 -5.90 19.02 0.19
CA PHE A 275 -4.62 18.81 0.87
C PHE A 275 -3.62 19.84 0.39
N ALA A 276 -2.90 20.48 1.32
CA ALA A 276 -1.82 21.41 1.04
C ALA A 276 -0.63 21.11 1.95
N SER A 277 0.58 21.19 1.40
CA SER A 277 1.80 20.90 2.14
C SER A 277 2.93 21.81 1.72
N HIS A 278 3.71 22.30 2.70
CA HIS A 278 5.00 22.95 2.52
C HIS A 278 6.06 22.21 3.32
N ASN A 279 7.07 21.70 2.64
CA ASN A 279 8.16 20.94 3.25
C ASN A 279 9.49 21.60 2.86
N ARG A 280 10.38 21.83 3.82
CA ARG A 280 11.70 22.37 3.58
C ARG A 280 12.75 21.70 4.45
N ASN A 281 13.99 21.66 3.94
CA ASN A 281 15.17 21.25 4.70
C ASN A 281 16.36 22.14 4.33
N LEU A 282 17.22 22.43 5.27
CA LEU A 282 18.56 22.97 4.99
C LEU A 282 19.53 21.79 4.81
N ALA A 283 20.67 22.01 4.15
CA ALA A 283 21.68 20.97 4.00
C ALA A 283 22.18 20.47 5.35
N TYR A 284 22.25 19.12 5.51
CA TYR A 284 22.66 18.47 6.74
C TYR A 284 23.73 17.41 6.44
N ASP A 285 24.89 17.50 7.11
CA ASP A 285 26.01 16.57 7.04
C ASP A 285 26.43 16.13 8.45
N PRO A 286 25.82 15.06 9.00
CA PRO A 286 26.17 14.60 10.35
C PRO A 286 27.53 13.88 10.42
N SER A 287 28.12 13.59 9.28
CA SER A 287 29.35 12.82 9.17
C SER A 287 30.59 13.67 8.91
N SER A 288 30.44 14.99 8.74
CA SER A 288 31.51 15.92 8.40
C SER A 288 32.29 15.49 7.14
N THR A 289 31.61 14.87 6.19
CA THR A 289 32.18 14.47 4.90
C THR A 289 32.39 15.66 3.95
N GLY A 290 31.76 16.78 4.25
CA GLY A 290 31.63 17.95 3.38
C GLY A 290 30.44 17.85 2.43
N PHE A 291 29.78 16.68 2.29
CA PHE A 291 28.62 16.47 1.44
C PHE A 291 27.33 16.31 2.24
N SER A 292 26.24 16.86 1.72
CA SER A 292 24.91 16.76 2.34
C SER A 292 24.40 15.30 2.32
N ALA A 293 24.13 14.74 3.48
CA ALA A 293 23.37 13.50 3.65
C ALA A 293 21.87 13.78 3.43
N ILE A 294 21.38 14.92 3.93
CA ILE A 294 20.05 15.45 3.60
C ILE A 294 20.26 16.73 2.79
N PRO A 295 19.73 16.83 1.56
CA PRO A 295 19.88 18.02 0.71
C PRO A 295 19.09 19.21 1.25
N LYS A 296 19.48 20.42 0.81
CA LYS A 296 18.60 21.58 0.90
C LYS A 296 17.46 21.40 -0.09
N PHE A 297 16.21 21.49 0.35
CA PHE A 297 15.06 21.51 -0.54
C PHE A 297 13.91 22.36 -0.03
N GLU A 298 13.07 22.75 -0.95
CA GLU A 298 11.80 23.40 -0.68
C GLU A 298 10.75 22.83 -1.64
N ARG A 299 9.63 22.35 -1.07
CA ARG A 299 8.57 21.68 -1.81
C ARG A 299 7.19 22.17 -1.39
N TYR A 300 6.34 22.39 -2.38
CA TYR A 300 4.93 22.72 -2.25
C TYR A 300 4.09 21.63 -2.92
N VAL A 301 3.07 21.14 -2.23
CA VAL A 301 2.11 20.17 -2.75
C VAL A 301 0.70 20.72 -2.56
N LEU A 302 -0.16 20.57 -3.58
CA LEU A 302 -1.57 20.94 -3.50
C LEU A 302 -2.42 19.91 -4.24
N ASN A 303 -3.37 19.26 -3.52
CA ASN A 303 -4.25 18.22 -4.03
C ASN A 303 -5.72 18.54 -3.72
N PRO A 304 -6.40 19.39 -4.48
CA PRO A 304 -7.84 19.58 -4.36
C PRO A 304 -8.60 18.47 -5.10
N LYS A 305 -9.74 18.04 -4.52
CA LYS A 305 -10.71 17.14 -5.18
C LYS A 305 -12.13 17.61 -4.93
N ILE A 306 -12.97 17.41 -5.93
CA ILE A 306 -14.42 17.71 -5.90
C ILE A 306 -15.14 16.39 -6.19
N PHE A 307 -16.14 16.08 -5.36
CA PHE A 307 -16.99 14.90 -5.46
C PHE A 307 -18.42 15.38 -5.74
N ILE A 308 -19.04 14.90 -6.81
CA ILE A 308 -20.35 15.32 -7.25
C ILE A 308 -21.26 14.10 -7.33
N ASP A 309 -22.27 14.04 -6.45
CA ASP A 309 -23.34 13.06 -6.49
C ASP A 309 -24.47 13.58 -7.39
N ILE A 310 -24.42 13.29 -8.70
CA ILE A 310 -25.45 13.70 -9.66
C ILE A 310 -26.81 13.12 -9.25
N ASN A 311 -26.81 11.83 -8.93
CA ASN A 311 -27.96 11.10 -8.40
C ASN A 311 -27.41 9.85 -7.62
N PRO A 312 -28.26 9.06 -6.93
CA PRO A 312 -27.81 7.89 -6.15
C PRO A 312 -27.02 6.85 -6.93
N LYS A 313 -27.12 6.84 -8.29
CA LYS A 313 -26.45 5.89 -9.17
C LYS A 313 -25.22 6.47 -9.86
N THR A 314 -25.06 7.79 -9.90
CA THR A 314 -24.01 8.44 -10.70
C THR A 314 -23.21 9.40 -9.85
N LYS A 315 -21.92 9.13 -9.74
CA LYS A 315 -20.95 9.94 -9.01
C LYS A 315 -19.80 10.34 -9.92
N ILE A 316 -19.38 11.61 -9.83
CA ILE A 316 -18.20 12.15 -10.51
C ILE A 316 -17.20 12.61 -9.47
N VAL A 317 -15.95 12.31 -9.71
CA VAL A 317 -14.82 12.84 -8.94
C VAL A 317 -13.88 13.54 -9.91
N PHE A 318 -13.55 14.78 -9.59
CA PHE A 318 -12.52 15.54 -10.30
C PHE A 318 -11.44 15.98 -9.30
N GLY A 319 -10.17 15.70 -9.58
CA GLY A 319 -9.05 16.06 -8.76
C GLY A 319 -7.90 16.66 -9.57
N ALA A 320 -7.07 17.44 -8.91
CA ALA A 320 -5.79 17.90 -9.42
C ALA A 320 -4.70 17.59 -8.40
N ASN A 321 -3.48 17.35 -8.90
CA ASN A 321 -2.29 17.21 -8.08
C ASN A 321 -1.21 18.12 -8.64
N THR A 322 -0.64 18.98 -7.79
CA THR A 322 0.45 19.89 -8.14
C THR A 322 1.61 19.70 -7.18
N VAL A 323 2.80 19.55 -7.72
CA VAL A 323 4.05 19.50 -6.93
C VAL A 323 5.10 20.41 -7.56
N LEU A 324 5.65 21.31 -6.75
CA LEU A 324 6.76 22.17 -7.11
C LEU A 324 7.90 21.88 -6.12
N GLU A 325 9.08 21.51 -6.62
CA GLU A 325 10.23 21.27 -5.77
C GLU A 325 11.52 21.79 -6.39
N ASN A 326 12.33 22.45 -5.55
CA ASN A 326 13.73 22.77 -5.80
C ASN A 326 14.56 22.05 -4.75
N ARG A 327 15.56 21.27 -5.20
CA ARG A 327 16.42 20.46 -4.35
C ARG A 327 17.87 20.66 -4.76
N THR A 328 18.78 20.87 -3.79
CA THR A 328 20.21 21.00 -4.02
C THR A 328 20.96 20.18 -2.98
N GLY A 329 21.64 19.14 -3.45
CA GLY A 329 22.62 18.37 -2.69
C GLY A 329 24.03 18.68 -3.12
N GLY A 330 25.01 18.09 -2.45
CA GLY A 330 26.43 18.26 -2.77
C GLY A 330 27.23 18.88 -1.63
N ASP A 331 28.26 19.61 -1.97
CA ASP A 331 29.14 20.29 -1.00
C ASP A 331 28.34 21.30 -0.16
N VAL A 332 28.38 21.14 1.16
CA VAL A 332 27.61 21.97 2.09
C VAL A 332 28.05 23.44 2.03
N LYS A 333 29.35 23.71 1.88
CA LYS A 333 29.85 25.08 1.73
C LYS A 333 29.31 25.73 0.46
N TYR A 334 29.28 24.99 -0.66
CA TYR A 334 28.66 25.48 -1.88
C TYR A 334 27.17 25.82 -1.67
N ILE A 335 26.42 24.93 -1.05
CA ILE A 335 24.98 25.10 -0.77
C ILE A 335 24.72 26.32 0.14
N GLU A 336 25.62 26.58 1.07
CA GLU A 336 25.57 27.77 1.97
C GLU A 336 26.05 29.06 1.31
N GLY A 337 26.47 29.05 0.05
CA GLY A 337 27.01 30.22 -0.66
C GLY A 337 28.45 30.56 -0.32
N LYS A 338 29.19 29.63 0.30
CA LYS A 338 30.61 29.72 0.69
C LYS A 338 31.51 28.84 -0.20
N GLY A 339 31.06 28.51 -1.40
CA GLY A 339 31.79 27.68 -2.34
C GLY A 339 33.06 28.38 -2.86
N ASP A 340 34.10 27.60 -3.17
CA ASP A 340 35.36 28.03 -3.73
C ASP A 340 35.84 27.07 -4.85
N SER A 341 37.09 27.15 -5.29
CA SER A 341 37.65 26.26 -6.31
C SER A 341 37.65 24.76 -5.90
N THR A 342 37.70 24.48 -4.60
CA THR A 342 37.73 23.14 -4.01
C THR A 342 36.31 22.68 -3.66
N ASN A 343 35.53 23.55 -3.03
CA ASN A 343 34.16 23.24 -2.53
C ASN A 343 33.13 23.73 -3.56
N ARG A 344 32.95 22.97 -4.64
CA ARG A 344 32.13 23.42 -5.79
C ARG A 344 31.17 22.35 -6.34
N TYR A 345 31.20 21.12 -5.82
CA TYR A 345 30.31 20.09 -6.31
C TYR A 345 28.88 20.34 -5.83
N PHE A 346 27.93 20.21 -6.74
CA PHE A 346 26.50 20.31 -6.44
C PHE A 346 25.72 19.39 -7.36
N GLU A 347 24.54 18.96 -6.89
CA GLU A 347 23.51 18.29 -7.65
C GLU A 347 22.18 19.01 -7.41
N GLU A 348 21.72 19.78 -8.40
CA GLU A 348 20.42 20.43 -8.36
C GLU A 348 19.37 19.60 -9.10
N ASN A 349 18.19 19.43 -8.49
CA ASN A 349 17.01 18.88 -9.10
C ASN A 349 15.87 19.88 -8.97
N LYS A 350 15.35 20.35 -10.12
CA LYS A 350 14.16 21.22 -10.17
C LYS A 350 13.03 20.47 -10.83
N THR A 351 11.90 20.36 -10.16
CA THR A 351 10.74 19.65 -10.69
C THR A 351 9.46 20.46 -10.58
N ARG A 352 8.62 20.32 -11.58
CA ARG A 352 7.27 20.86 -11.63
C ARG A 352 6.35 19.77 -12.15
N ARG A 353 5.32 19.46 -11.39
CA ARG A 353 4.30 18.46 -11.75
C ARG A 353 2.93 19.09 -11.67
N PHE A 354 2.11 18.73 -12.65
CA PHE A 354 0.67 18.95 -12.63
C PHE A 354 -0.01 17.73 -13.20
N SER A 355 -1.02 17.19 -12.54
CA SER A 355 -1.86 16.13 -13.09
C SER A 355 -3.31 16.29 -12.71
N THR A 356 -4.20 15.84 -13.59
CA THR A 356 -5.64 15.78 -13.36
C THR A 356 -6.08 14.36 -13.07
N GLN A 357 -7.18 14.21 -12.37
CA GLN A 357 -7.86 12.95 -12.13
C GLN A 357 -9.35 13.15 -12.36
N PHE A 358 -9.92 12.37 -13.25
CA PHE A 358 -11.36 12.34 -13.50
C PHE A 358 -11.87 10.91 -13.35
N THR A 359 -12.93 10.72 -12.56
CA THR A 359 -13.61 9.42 -12.42
C THR A 359 -15.11 9.64 -12.50
N LEU A 360 -15.77 8.86 -13.35
CA LEU A 360 -17.22 8.75 -13.39
C LEU A 360 -17.61 7.32 -13.03
N ASN A 361 -18.43 7.15 -12.01
CA ASN A 361 -19.02 5.89 -11.59
C ASN A 361 -20.52 5.92 -11.86
N HIS A 362 -21.03 4.94 -12.60
CA HIS A 362 -22.45 4.79 -12.85
C HIS A 362 -22.93 3.38 -12.54
N LYS A 363 -23.81 3.25 -11.51
CA LYS A 363 -24.45 1.98 -11.15
C LYS A 363 -25.72 1.82 -11.98
N MET A 364 -25.75 0.81 -12.83
CA MET A 364 -26.90 0.47 -13.69
C MET A 364 -28.08 -0.04 -12.87
N ASN A 365 -29.27 -0.08 -13.47
CA ASN A 365 -30.47 -0.64 -12.83
C ASN A 365 -30.30 -2.14 -12.49
N SER A 366 -29.48 -2.86 -13.28
CA SER A 366 -29.09 -4.26 -13.03
C SER A 366 -28.18 -4.45 -11.83
N GLY A 367 -27.67 -3.37 -11.21
CA GLY A 367 -26.67 -3.39 -10.15
C GLY A 367 -25.22 -3.43 -10.65
N ASP A 368 -25.00 -3.53 -11.96
CA ASP A 368 -23.69 -3.52 -12.57
C ASP A 368 -23.08 -2.12 -12.51
N LEU A 369 -21.73 -2.03 -12.49
CA LEU A 369 -21.01 -0.76 -12.39
C LEU A 369 -20.24 -0.47 -13.68
N ILE A 370 -20.41 0.72 -14.22
CA ILE A 370 -19.55 1.30 -15.25
C ILE A 370 -18.69 2.36 -14.60
N GLN A 371 -17.40 2.29 -14.82
CA GLN A 371 -16.46 3.31 -14.37
C GLN A 371 -15.63 3.82 -15.56
N LEU A 372 -15.55 5.14 -15.68
CA LEU A 372 -14.65 5.81 -16.62
C LEU A 372 -13.61 6.59 -15.83
N LYS A 373 -12.36 6.46 -16.21
CA LYS A 373 -11.22 7.18 -15.62
C LYS A 373 -10.42 7.90 -16.70
N ASN A 374 -9.96 9.12 -16.40
CA ASN A 374 -9.02 9.85 -17.23
C ASN A 374 -8.06 10.67 -16.38
N SER A 375 -6.81 10.71 -16.78
CA SER A 375 -5.76 11.54 -16.17
C SER A 375 -4.85 12.09 -17.25
N ILE A 376 -4.48 13.36 -17.12
CA ILE A 376 -3.46 14.03 -17.91
C ILE A 376 -2.39 14.50 -16.94
N SER A 377 -1.13 14.17 -17.21
CA SER A 377 0.01 14.51 -16.36
C SER A 377 1.06 15.26 -17.16
N TYR A 378 1.49 16.38 -16.64
CA TYR A 378 2.63 17.15 -17.07
C TYR A 378 3.72 17.05 -16.02
N PHE A 379 4.93 16.71 -16.41
CA PHE A 379 6.10 16.68 -15.54
C PHE A 379 7.29 17.31 -16.24
N ASN A 380 7.92 18.29 -15.58
CA ASN A 380 9.17 18.91 -16.04
C ASN A 380 10.23 18.70 -14.99
N ARG A 381 11.39 18.20 -15.40
CA ARG A 381 12.55 17.97 -14.54
C ARG A 381 13.80 18.55 -15.16
N GLU A 382 14.65 19.13 -14.31
CA GLU A 382 15.98 19.56 -14.65
C GLU A 382 16.97 19.11 -13.57
N ILE A 383 18.00 18.40 -13.98
CA ILE A 383 19.16 18.01 -13.16
C ILE A 383 20.35 18.84 -13.63
N ARG A 384 21.08 19.45 -12.69
CA ARG A 384 22.30 20.18 -12.96
C ARG A 384 23.40 19.76 -11.99
N ILE A 385 24.54 19.39 -12.53
CA ILE A 385 25.79 19.14 -11.80
C ILE A 385 26.90 19.96 -12.43
N PRO A 386 28.11 20.08 -11.85
CA PRO A 386 29.22 20.80 -12.50
C PRO A 386 29.48 20.31 -13.93
N ALA A 387 29.48 21.23 -14.87
CA ALA A 387 29.70 20.99 -16.30
C ALA A 387 28.71 20.07 -17.03
N TYR A 388 27.58 19.66 -16.40
CA TYR A 388 26.58 18.85 -17.05
C TYR A 388 25.14 19.23 -16.64
N ARG A 389 24.24 19.11 -17.59
CA ARG A 389 22.82 19.38 -17.40
C ARG A 389 21.97 18.39 -18.20
N PHE A 390 20.97 17.84 -17.53
CA PHE A 390 19.95 16.97 -18.13
C PHE A 390 18.57 17.48 -17.73
N GLY A 391 17.63 17.44 -18.63
CA GLY A 391 16.26 17.75 -18.28
C GLY A 391 15.34 17.65 -19.47
N GLY A 392 14.07 17.62 -19.20
CA GLY A 392 13.03 17.50 -20.22
C GLY A 392 11.63 17.65 -19.65
N THR A 393 10.69 17.54 -20.56
CA THR A 393 9.26 17.60 -20.27
C THR A 393 8.62 16.29 -20.65
N GLN A 394 7.84 15.72 -19.75
CA GLN A 394 7.03 14.54 -19.98
C GLN A 394 5.56 14.91 -19.95
N MET A 395 4.83 14.51 -20.97
CA MET A 395 3.37 14.51 -21.04
C MET A 395 2.90 13.06 -21.02
N ALA A 396 1.98 12.72 -20.12
CA ALA A 396 1.40 11.39 -20.06
C ALA A 396 -0.13 11.47 -19.95
N THR A 397 -0.84 10.53 -20.57
CA THR A 397 -2.28 10.39 -20.42
C THR A 397 -2.63 8.97 -20.05
N PHE A 398 -3.66 8.82 -19.25
CA PHE A 398 -4.25 7.53 -18.92
C PHE A 398 -5.77 7.63 -19.06
N SER A 399 -6.37 6.74 -19.85
CA SER A 399 -7.82 6.62 -19.98
C SER A 399 -8.20 5.17 -19.80
N GLU A 400 -9.27 4.91 -19.06
CA GLU A 400 -9.75 3.57 -18.80
C GLU A 400 -11.28 3.56 -18.71
N ALA A 401 -11.89 2.54 -19.32
CA ALA A 401 -13.31 2.22 -19.16
C ALA A 401 -13.43 0.80 -18.62
N THR A 402 -14.16 0.62 -17.54
CA THR A 402 -14.41 -0.70 -16.93
C THR A 402 -15.90 -0.97 -16.76
N TYR A 403 -16.26 -2.23 -16.90
CA TYR A 403 -17.58 -2.76 -16.60
C TYR A 403 -17.43 -3.88 -15.58
N THR A 404 -18.11 -3.74 -14.45
CA THR A 404 -18.12 -4.74 -13.36
C THR A 404 -19.52 -5.29 -13.17
N ARG A 405 -19.63 -6.61 -13.24
CA ARG A 405 -20.86 -7.36 -13.01
C ARG A 405 -20.68 -8.32 -11.84
N ASN A 406 -21.43 -8.13 -10.76
CA ASN A 406 -21.41 -8.99 -9.59
C ASN A 406 -22.76 -9.72 -9.45
N ARG A 407 -22.71 -11.06 -9.34
CA ARG A 407 -23.86 -11.95 -9.15
C ARG A 407 -23.57 -12.92 -7.99
N GLY A 408 -23.17 -12.39 -6.84
CA GLY A 408 -22.89 -13.16 -5.63
C GLY A 408 -21.68 -14.08 -5.77
N LYS A 409 -21.86 -15.28 -6.31
CA LYS A 409 -20.77 -16.26 -6.48
C LYS A 409 -19.86 -15.96 -7.68
N SER A 410 -20.25 -15.08 -8.59
CA SER A 410 -19.52 -14.79 -9.83
C SER A 410 -19.41 -13.29 -10.03
N GLU A 411 -18.19 -12.80 -10.14
CA GLU A 411 -17.91 -11.41 -10.45
C GLU A 411 -17.02 -11.31 -11.69
N TRP A 412 -17.45 -10.52 -12.66
CA TRP A 412 -16.74 -10.23 -13.90
C TRP A 412 -16.32 -8.77 -13.92
N ILE A 413 -15.07 -8.52 -14.27
CA ILE A 413 -14.54 -7.20 -14.53
C ILE A 413 -13.92 -7.23 -15.93
N SER A 414 -14.38 -6.37 -16.83
CA SER A 414 -13.79 -6.20 -18.14
C SER A 414 -13.48 -4.74 -18.39
N GLY A 415 -12.49 -4.45 -19.19
CA GLY A 415 -12.14 -3.08 -19.47
C GLY A 415 -11.17 -2.89 -20.62
N LEU A 416 -11.11 -1.63 -21.03
CA LEU A 416 -10.18 -1.11 -22.03
C LEU A 416 -9.39 0.02 -21.40
N ASN A 417 -8.10 0.13 -21.71
CA ASN A 417 -7.32 1.28 -21.35
C ASN A 417 -6.39 1.75 -22.47
N LEU A 418 -6.06 3.02 -22.39
CA LEU A 418 -5.08 3.67 -23.24
C LEU A 418 -4.12 4.47 -22.35
N TRP A 419 -2.84 4.18 -22.48
CA TRP A 419 -1.77 4.91 -21.81
C TRP A 419 -0.85 5.50 -22.87
N THR A 420 -0.58 6.81 -22.78
CA THR A 420 0.41 7.48 -23.60
C THR A 420 1.44 8.16 -22.74
N GLU A 421 2.69 8.17 -23.18
CA GLU A 421 3.80 8.84 -22.52
C GLU A 421 4.71 9.43 -23.61
N ASN A 422 4.99 10.71 -23.51
CA ASN A 422 5.88 11.44 -24.42
C ASN A 422 6.88 12.23 -23.60
N PHE A 423 8.15 11.95 -23.74
CA PHE A 423 9.24 12.67 -23.12
C PHE A 423 10.06 13.39 -24.18
N GLN A 424 10.29 14.69 -23.97
CA GLN A 424 11.12 15.55 -24.81
C GLN A 424 12.27 16.12 -23.97
N GLU A 425 13.49 15.73 -24.31
CA GLU A 425 14.69 16.24 -23.67
C GLU A 425 15.03 17.65 -24.14
N LYS A 426 15.40 18.52 -23.20
CA LYS A 426 15.97 19.84 -23.54
C LYS A 426 17.41 19.68 -24.00
N ARG A 427 17.72 20.19 -25.18
CA ARG A 427 19.08 20.16 -25.74
C ARG A 427 19.96 21.15 -25.00
N TYR A 428 20.91 20.69 -24.21
CA TYR A 428 21.89 21.49 -23.51
C TYR A 428 23.32 21.31 -24.05
N VAL A 429 23.58 20.18 -24.72
CA VAL A 429 24.88 19.81 -25.29
C VAL A 429 24.69 19.20 -26.68
N SER A 430 25.76 19.08 -27.46
CA SER A 430 25.79 18.47 -28.79
C SER A 430 25.78 16.92 -28.69
N PHE A 431 24.85 16.35 -27.90
CA PHE A 431 24.65 14.94 -27.75
C PHE A 431 23.24 14.58 -28.23
N PRO A 432 23.00 13.39 -28.82
CA PRO A 432 21.66 13.01 -29.26
C PRO A 432 20.65 13.07 -28.10
N THR A 433 19.51 13.73 -28.33
CA THR A 433 18.44 13.79 -27.34
C THR A 433 17.81 12.40 -27.14
N ARG A 434 17.43 12.13 -25.87
CA ARG A 434 16.83 10.86 -25.47
C ARG A 434 15.30 10.94 -25.46
N ASP A 435 14.78 11.58 -26.50
CA ASP A 435 13.34 11.70 -26.68
C ASP A 435 12.71 10.32 -26.87
N TYR A 436 11.58 10.09 -26.25
CA TYR A 436 10.81 8.88 -26.53
C TYR A 436 9.31 9.12 -26.43
N ASN A 437 8.58 8.27 -27.13
CA ASN A 437 7.14 8.15 -26.96
C ASN A 437 6.77 6.69 -26.76
N GLN A 438 5.80 6.45 -25.92
CA GLN A 438 5.22 5.15 -25.66
C GLN A 438 3.70 5.27 -25.71
N THR A 439 3.05 4.39 -26.45
CA THR A 439 1.59 4.27 -26.48
C THR A 439 1.24 2.81 -26.27
N ILE A 440 0.37 2.57 -25.28
CA ILE A 440 -0.09 1.22 -24.91
C ILE A 440 -1.61 1.21 -24.92
N GLY A 441 -2.20 0.39 -25.80
CA GLY A 441 -3.62 0.07 -25.78
C GLY A 441 -3.81 -1.31 -25.16
N GLY A 442 -4.71 -1.43 -24.18
CA GLY A 442 -4.95 -2.67 -23.45
C GLY A 442 -6.42 -3.04 -23.35
N ALA A 443 -6.70 -4.35 -23.45
CA ALA A 443 -8.00 -4.92 -23.13
C ALA A 443 -7.83 -6.03 -22.10
N PHE A 444 -8.73 -6.12 -21.12
CA PHE A 444 -8.64 -7.12 -20.08
C PHE A 444 -10.02 -7.63 -19.65
N VAL A 445 -9.99 -8.86 -19.14
CA VAL A 445 -11.13 -9.50 -18.47
C VAL A 445 -10.63 -10.28 -17.26
N GLN A 446 -11.35 -10.18 -16.17
CA GLN A 446 -11.08 -10.92 -14.93
C GLN A 446 -12.39 -11.51 -14.42
N HIS A 447 -12.34 -12.75 -13.99
CA HIS A 447 -13.46 -13.47 -13.41
C HIS A 447 -13.10 -14.01 -12.04
N LEU A 448 -13.83 -13.62 -11.02
CA LEU A 448 -13.81 -14.26 -9.71
C LEU A 448 -14.99 -15.21 -9.61
N TRP A 449 -14.70 -16.47 -9.32
CA TRP A 449 -15.69 -17.50 -9.07
C TRP A 449 -15.55 -18.07 -7.65
N LYS A 450 -16.53 -17.77 -6.79
CA LYS A 450 -16.67 -18.37 -5.47
C LYS A 450 -17.30 -19.75 -5.65
N MET A 451 -16.46 -20.76 -5.99
CA MET A 451 -16.90 -22.12 -6.33
C MET A 451 -17.70 -22.74 -5.18
N ASN A 452 -17.19 -22.61 -3.97
CA ASN A 452 -17.84 -23.02 -2.73
C ASN A 452 -17.33 -22.16 -1.56
N ARG A 453 -17.66 -22.52 -0.31
CA ARG A 453 -17.20 -21.80 0.89
C ARG A 453 -15.69 -21.87 1.10
N VAL A 454 -15.04 -22.91 0.58
CA VAL A 454 -13.60 -23.18 0.78
C VAL A 454 -12.76 -22.61 -0.35
N LEU A 455 -13.23 -22.67 -1.60
CA LEU A 455 -12.42 -22.36 -2.79
C LEU A 455 -13.01 -21.20 -3.59
N HIS A 456 -12.24 -20.13 -3.70
CA HIS A 456 -12.46 -19.02 -4.63
C HIS A 456 -11.37 -19.05 -5.70
N LEU A 457 -11.78 -19.04 -6.97
CA LEU A 457 -10.90 -19.03 -8.14
C LEU A 457 -11.00 -17.67 -8.83
N GLU A 458 -9.87 -17.03 -9.06
CA GLU A 458 -9.78 -15.84 -9.91
C GLU A 458 -8.96 -16.16 -11.15
N THR A 459 -9.51 -15.89 -12.33
CA THR A 459 -8.82 -16.01 -13.61
C THR A 459 -8.83 -14.67 -14.31
N GLY A 460 -7.74 -14.31 -14.93
CA GLY A 460 -7.59 -13.06 -15.63
C GLY A 460 -6.85 -13.24 -16.96
N PHE A 461 -7.24 -12.46 -17.94
CA PHE A 461 -6.54 -12.35 -19.20
C PHE A 461 -6.48 -10.91 -19.64
N ARG A 462 -5.29 -10.49 -20.06
CA ARG A 462 -5.05 -9.16 -20.60
C ARG A 462 -4.24 -9.27 -21.89
N SER A 463 -4.57 -8.44 -22.86
CA SER A 463 -3.80 -8.23 -24.08
C SER A 463 -3.47 -6.76 -24.21
N ASP A 464 -2.17 -6.44 -24.23
CA ASP A 464 -1.66 -5.10 -24.48
C ASP A 464 -0.96 -5.05 -25.84
N TYR A 465 -1.16 -3.97 -26.57
CA TYR A 465 -0.36 -3.63 -27.73
C TYR A 465 0.50 -2.40 -27.42
N VAL A 466 1.80 -2.60 -27.41
CA VAL A 466 2.80 -1.55 -27.20
C VAL A 466 3.33 -1.10 -28.53
N VAL A 467 3.04 0.14 -28.91
CA VAL A 467 3.50 0.70 -30.20
C VAL A 467 5.02 0.60 -30.29
N ASN A 468 5.55 0.16 -31.42
CA ASN A 468 6.95 -0.17 -31.73
C ASN A 468 7.51 -1.45 -31.09
N TYR A 469 6.80 -2.10 -30.14
CA TYR A 469 7.30 -3.29 -29.47
C TYR A 469 6.39 -4.52 -29.62
N GLY A 470 5.13 -4.34 -30.08
CA GLY A 470 4.20 -5.42 -30.37
C GLY A 470 3.29 -5.83 -29.22
N ALA A 471 2.69 -7.02 -29.35
CA ALA A 471 1.69 -7.52 -28.43
C ALA A 471 2.29 -8.23 -27.21
N ALA A 472 1.63 -8.08 -26.06
CA ALA A 472 1.87 -8.81 -24.84
C ALA A 472 0.57 -9.45 -24.33
N PHE A 473 0.61 -10.78 -24.09
CA PHE A 473 -0.51 -11.54 -23.53
C PHE A 473 -0.19 -11.93 -22.11
N LEU A 474 -1.10 -11.63 -21.19
CA LEU A 474 -0.86 -11.70 -19.74
C LEU A 474 -1.97 -12.53 -19.07
N PRO A 475 -1.95 -13.86 -19.20
CA PRO A 475 -2.81 -14.73 -18.43
C PRO A 475 -2.39 -14.73 -16.95
N ARG A 476 -3.37 -14.85 -16.07
CA ARG A 476 -3.20 -14.92 -14.63
C ARG A 476 -4.23 -15.84 -13.98
N VAL A 477 -3.82 -16.57 -12.96
CA VAL A 477 -4.69 -17.41 -12.14
C VAL A 477 -4.32 -17.23 -10.68
N SER A 478 -5.32 -17.10 -9.83
CA SER A 478 -5.14 -17.05 -8.38
C SER A 478 -6.25 -17.85 -7.69
N MET A 479 -5.90 -18.55 -6.62
CA MET A 479 -6.82 -19.36 -5.83
C MET A 479 -6.73 -18.95 -4.36
N LEU A 480 -7.86 -18.81 -3.71
CA LEU A 480 -7.97 -18.62 -2.26
C LEU A 480 -8.66 -19.85 -1.68
N PHE A 481 -7.99 -20.49 -0.72
CA PHE A 481 -8.51 -21.58 0.07
C PHE A 481 -8.85 -21.07 1.48
N LYS A 482 -10.11 -21.12 1.85
CA LYS A 482 -10.62 -20.82 3.20
C LYS A 482 -10.91 -22.14 3.90
N PHE A 483 -9.91 -22.73 4.54
CA PHE A 483 -10.09 -24.02 5.23
C PHE A 483 -11.02 -23.89 6.44
N ASN A 484 -10.87 -22.78 7.17
CA ASN A 484 -11.76 -22.34 8.23
C ASN A 484 -11.54 -20.81 8.47
N GLU A 485 -12.18 -20.23 9.48
CA GLU A 485 -12.06 -18.81 9.83
C GLU A 485 -10.63 -18.42 10.27
N GLN A 486 -9.87 -19.39 10.80
CA GLN A 486 -8.53 -19.17 11.34
C GLN A 486 -7.42 -19.43 10.31
N PHE A 487 -7.65 -20.27 9.29
CA PHE A 487 -6.62 -20.71 8.36
C PHE A 487 -7.05 -20.53 6.91
N THR A 488 -6.30 -19.71 6.19
CA THR A 488 -6.46 -19.47 4.75
C THR A 488 -5.14 -19.64 4.03
N SER A 489 -5.19 -20.01 2.75
CA SER A 489 -4.03 -20.06 1.87
C SER A 489 -4.38 -19.49 0.52
N ARG A 490 -3.41 -18.82 -0.10
CA ARG A 490 -3.52 -18.33 -1.47
C ARG A 490 -2.37 -18.87 -2.31
N ILE A 491 -2.65 -19.15 -3.56
CA ILE A 491 -1.65 -19.47 -4.57
C ILE A 491 -2.02 -18.75 -5.86
N GLY A 492 -1.07 -18.06 -6.46
CA GLY A 492 -1.33 -17.34 -7.70
C GLY A 492 -0.09 -17.19 -8.55
N GLY A 493 -0.31 -16.93 -9.83
CA GLY A 493 0.77 -16.68 -10.76
C GLY A 493 0.27 -16.06 -12.06
N GLY A 494 1.19 -15.43 -12.79
CA GLY A 494 0.86 -14.77 -14.03
C GLY A 494 2.09 -14.34 -14.82
N LEU A 495 1.84 -13.84 -16.00
CA LEU A 495 2.84 -13.27 -16.90
C LEU A 495 2.89 -11.75 -16.75
N GLY A 496 4.05 -11.17 -17.02
CA GLY A 496 4.26 -9.73 -17.03
C GLY A 496 5.18 -9.31 -18.17
N TYR A 497 5.25 -8.00 -18.42
CA TYR A 497 6.23 -7.42 -19.33
C TYR A 497 6.66 -6.03 -18.87
N LYS A 498 7.81 -5.57 -19.37
CA LYS A 498 8.24 -4.17 -19.25
C LYS A 498 8.72 -3.67 -20.59
N ALA A 499 8.17 -2.55 -21.03
CA ALA A 499 8.67 -1.86 -22.22
C ALA A 499 10.00 -1.15 -21.88
N PRO A 500 10.93 -1.03 -22.85
CA PRO A 500 12.19 -0.33 -22.66
C PRO A 500 11.98 1.11 -22.16
N THR A 501 12.80 1.52 -21.19
CA THR A 501 12.83 2.88 -20.65
C THR A 501 14.25 3.27 -20.26
N LEU A 502 14.60 4.54 -20.39
CA LEU A 502 15.87 5.06 -19.94
C LEU A 502 15.85 5.46 -18.45
N PHE A 503 14.66 5.53 -17.83
CA PHE A 503 14.50 5.91 -16.44
C PHE A 503 14.61 4.68 -15.54
N THR A 504 15.85 4.33 -15.20
CA THR A 504 16.23 3.21 -14.33
C THR A 504 17.06 3.71 -13.15
N GLU A 505 17.24 2.88 -12.12
CA GLU A 505 18.10 3.22 -10.98
C GLU A 505 19.55 3.48 -11.42
N GLU A 506 20.06 2.69 -12.39
CA GLU A 506 21.42 2.88 -12.92
C GLU A 506 21.57 4.24 -13.61
N SER A 507 20.58 4.65 -14.40
CA SER A 507 20.59 5.95 -15.08
C SER A 507 20.53 7.11 -14.10
N GLU A 508 19.68 7.02 -13.07
CA GLU A 508 19.56 8.01 -12.00
C GLU A 508 20.90 8.16 -11.23
N ARG A 509 21.57 7.06 -10.93
CA ARG A 509 22.86 7.05 -10.20
C ARG A 509 23.95 7.83 -10.90
N ILE A 510 23.96 7.83 -12.23
CA ILE A 510 24.92 8.61 -13.05
C ILE A 510 24.33 9.90 -13.62
N GLN A 511 23.19 10.38 -13.07
CA GLN A 511 22.47 11.59 -13.48
C GLN A 511 22.25 11.67 -15.01
N PHE A 512 22.00 10.51 -15.66
CA PHE A 512 21.81 10.37 -17.10
C PHE A 512 23.03 10.79 -17.96
N GLN A 513 24.23 10.84 -17.38
CA GLN A 513 25.43 11.22 -18.12
C GLN A 513 25.80 10.15 -19.15
N GLN A 514 26.15 10.59 -20.36
CA GLN A 514 26.68 9.75 -21.44
C GLN A 514 25.80 8.52 -21.77
N ILE A 515 24.49 8.59 -21.58
CA ILE A 515 23.56 7.53 -21.95
C ILE A 515 23.02 7.79 -23.37
N SER A 516 23.16 6.81 -24.25
CA SER A 516 22.58 6.83 -25.58
C SER A 516 21.05 6.73 -25.55
N PRO A 517 20.33 7.26 -26.51
CA PRO A 517 18.89 7.00 -26.69
C PRO A 517 18.58 5.50 -26.75
N ILE A 518 17.36 5.14 -26.34
CA ILE A 518 16.86 3.76 -26.51
C ILE A 518 16.75 3.44 -28.00
N ASP A 519 17.37 2.34 -28.41
CA ASP A 519 17.29 1.83 -29.79
C ASP A 519 16.05 0.94 -29.93
N LYS A 520 15.02 1.43 -30.62
CA LYS A 520 13.74 0.71 -30.81
C LYS A 520 13.86 -0.53 -31.67
N GLU A 521 14.91 -0.65 -32.49
CA GLU A 521 15.14 -1.81 -33.36
C GLU A 521 15.85 -2.94 -32.61
N GLN A 522 16.78 -2.60 -31.72
CA GLN A 522 17.60 -3.57 -30.99
C GLN A 522 17.01 -3.91 -29.61
N ASN A 523 16.45 -2.91 -28.91
CA ASN A 523 15.89 -3.13 -27.59
C ASN A 523 14.48 -3.75 -27.68
N ARG A 524 14.23 -4.78 -26.88
CA ARG A 524 12.98 -5.55 -26.85
C ARG A 524 12.32 -5.43 -25.49
N MET A 525 11.00 -5.67 -25.44
CA MET A 525 10.28 -5.80 -24.16
C MET A 525 10.87 -6.94 -23.33
N GLU A 526 11.08 -6.69 -22.06
CA GLU A 526 11.35 -7.70 -21.07
C GLU A 526 10.06 -8.47 -20.79
N ARG A 527 10.14 -9.79 -20.61
CA ARG A 527 8.99 -10.65 -20.30
C ARG A 527 9.25 -11.39 -19.00
N SER A 528 8.22 -11.55 -18.19
CA SER A 528 8.35 -12.22 -16.91
C SER A 528 7.24 -13.22 -16.66
N TYR A 529 7.52 -14.17 -15.77
CA TYR A 529 6.51 -14.98 -15.13
C TYR A 529 6.81 -15.01 -13.61
N GLY A 530 5.75 -15.04 -12.82
CA GLY A 530 5.85 -15.07 -11.38
C GLY A 530 4.80 -15.97 -10.76
N VAL A 531 5.17 -16.59 -9.64
CA VAL A 531 4.29 -17.41 -8.80
C VAL A 531 4.48 -17.01 -7.36
N ASN A 532 3.40 -16.97 -6.60
CA ASN A 532 3.42 -16.77 -5.16
C ASN A 532 2.46 -17.73 -4.47
N ALA A 533 2.76 -18.07 -3.22
CA ALA A 533 1.89 -18.85 -2.36
C ALA A 533 1.98 -18.29 -0.94
N ASP A 534 0.86 -18.08 -0.28
CA ASP A 534 0.83 -17.65 1.10
C ASP A 534 -0.05 -18.54 1.99
N PHE A 535 0.27 -18.52 3.29
CA PHE A 535 -0.47 -19.18 4.34
C PHE A 535 -0.74 -18.17 5.44
N ASN A 536 -2.00 -18.06 5.86
CA ASN A 536 -2.42 -17.13 6.90
C ASN A 536 -3.09 -17.90 8.03
N ILE A 537 -2.61 -17.67 9.25
CA ILE A 537 -3.18 -18.22 10.47
C ILE A 537 -3.58 -17.05 11.36
N ARG A 538 -4.82 -17.07 11.86
CA ARG A 538 -5.32 -16.11 12.85
C ARG A 538 -5.92 -16.91 13.99
N LYS A 539 -5.49 -16.64 15.22
CA LYS A 539 -5.97 -17.36 16.39
C LYS A 539 -5.99 -16.47 17.62
N THR A 540 -7.07 -16.52 18.39
CA THR A 540 -7.09 -15.98 19.75
C THR A 540 -6.74 -17.10 20.73
N ILE A 541 -5.76 -16.87 21.58
CA ILE A 541 -5.23 -17.81 22.57
C ILE A 541 -5.64 -17.31 23.95
N ALA A 542 -6.28 -18.18 24.74
CA ALA A 542 -6.76 -17.89 26.10
C ALA A 542 -7.64 -16.62 26.16
N ASP A 543 -8.41 -16.33 25.11
CA ASP A 543 -9.31 -15.19 24.94
C ASP A 543 -8.67 -13.79 25.14
N LYS A 544 -7.33 -13.72 25.17
CA LYS A 544 -6.57 -12.48 25.42
C LYS A 544 -5.50 -12.17 24.38
N ILE A 545 -4.84 -13.19 23.84
CA ILE A 545 -3.72 -13.00 22.91
C ILE A 545 -4.22 -13.23 21.49
N LYS A 546 -4.25 -12.17 20.67
CA LYS A 546 -4.54 -12.29 19.24
C LYS A 546 -3.22 -12.55 18.50
N LEU A 547 -3.12 -13.68 17.81
CA LEU A 547 -1.96 -14.08 17.01
C LEU A 547 -2.35 -14.11 15.54
N SER A 548 -1.60 -13.41 14.70
CA SER A 548 -1.69 -13.51 13.24
C SER A 548 -0.33 -13.85 12.65
N ILE A 549 -0.27 -14.88 11.83
CA ILE A 549 0.94 -15.30 11.12
C ILE A 549 0.63 -15.34 9.63
N ASN A 550 1.43 -14.65 8.83
CA ASN A 550 1.40 -14.77 7.38
C ASN A 550 2.77 -15.22 6.88
N GLN A 551 2.80 -16.31 6.12
CA GLN A 551 3.99 -16.83 5.45
C GLN A 551 3.78 -16.77 3.95
N LEU A 552 4.63 -16.03 3.23
CA LEU A 552 4.65 -15.93 1.78
C LEU A 552 5.90 -16.62 1.22
N PHE A 553 5.74 -17.31 0.10
CA PHE A 553 6.82 -17.75 -0.79
C PHE A 553 6.60 -17.14 -2.17
N PHE A 554 7.67 -16.69 -2.80
CA PHE A 554 7.60 -16.07 -4.11
C PHE A 554 8.74 -16.53 -5.03
N TYR A 555 8.43 -16.53 -6.31
CA TYR A 555 9.38 -16.77 -7.39
C TYR A 555 9.00 -15.89 -8.58
N THR A 556 9.95 -15.15 -9.14
CA THR A 556 9.77 -14.35 -10.35
C THR A 556 11.01 -14.44 -11.21
N GLN A 557 10.82 -14.67 -12.51
CA GLN A 557 11.89 -14.67 -13.51
C GLN A 557 11.58 -13.63 -14.59
N ILE A 558 12.58 -12.82 -14.93
CA ILE A 558 12.51 -11.79 -15.97
C ILE A 558 13.50 -12.20 -17.06
N ASN A 559 12.97 -12.52 -18.23
CA ASN A 559 13.76 -12.95 -19.38
C ASN A 559 14.29 -11.75 -20.16
N ARG A 560 15.54 -11.81 -20.58
CA ARG A 560 16.22 -10.79 -21.39
C ARG A 560 16.09 -9.38 -20.77
N PRO A 561 16.48 -9.20 -19.50
CA PRO A 561 16.38 -7.88 -18.85
C PRO A 561 17.19 -6.85 -19.62
N LEU A 562 16.69 -5.61 -19.64
CA LEU A 562 17.35 -4.48 -20.25
C LEU A 562 18.37 -3.90 -19.26
N LEU A 563 19.65 -4.00 -19.58
CA LEU A 563 20.78 -3.58 -18.73
C LEU A 563 21.49 -2.39 -19.35
N LEU A 564 21.94 -1.46 -18.49
CA LEU A 564 22.79 -0.33 -18.91
C LEU A 564 24.24 -0.78 -18.94
N LYS A 565 24.84 -0.93 -20.12
CA LYS A 565 26.22 -1.38 -20.31
C LYS A 565 27.09 -0.25 -20.88
N LYS A 566 28.32 -0.14 -20.36
CA LYS A 566 29.31 0.79 -20.86
C LYS A 566 30.04 0.17 -22.06
N ASP A 567 30.16 0.92 -23.17
CA ASP A 567 30.90 0.50 -24.34
C ASP A 567 32.40 0.89 -24.27
N SER A 568 33.19 0.50 -25.29
CA SER A 568 34.63 0.75 -25.39
C SER A 568 35.00 2.24 -25.46
N ILE A 569 34.07 3.10 -25.86
CA ILE A 569 34.26 4.56 -25.94
C ILE A 569 33.69 5.32 -24.73
N SER A 570 33.41 4.61 -23.64
CA SER A 570 32.88 5.14 -22.39
C SER A 570 31.43 5.66 -22.47
N LEU A 571 30.68 5.29 -23.51
CA LEU A 571 29.28 5.62 -23.65
C LEU A 571 28.40 4.51 -23.06
N TYR A 572 27.32 4.85 -22.40
CA TYR A 572 26.36 3.89 -21.84
C TYR A 572 25.25 3.59 -22.85
N ARG A 573 24.95 2.33 -23.07
CA ARG A 573 23.85 1.88 -23.94
C ARG A 573 22.98 0.83 -23.25
N PHE A 574 21.70 0.89 -23.50
CA PHE A 574 20.78 -0.16 -23.07
C PHE A 574 20.87 -1.35 -24.02
N GLN A 575 21.03 -2.54 -23.45
CA GLN A 575 21.10 -3.82 -24.17
C GLN A 575 20.30 -4.88 -23.42
N ASN A 576 19.46 -5.64 -24.15
CA ASN A 576 18.86 -6.81 -23.55
C ASN A 576 19.93 -7.87 -23.27
N SER A 577 19.97 -8.38 -22.05
CA SER A 577 20.82 -9.51 -21.68
C SER A 577 20.41 -10.77 -22.45
N SER A 578 21.36 -11.67 -22.69
CA SER A 578 21.06 -13.01 -23.19
C SER A 578 20.48 -13.95 -22.12
N GLY A 579 20.59 -13.55 -20.86
CA GLY A 579 20.15 -14.32 -19.71
C GLY A 579 18.84 -13.82 -19.08
N ASP A 580 18.73 -14.02 -17.76
CA ASP A 580 17.56 -13.67 -16.99
C ASP A 580 17.92 -13.05 -15.61
N ILE A 581 16.96 -12.32 -15.04
CA ILE A 581 16.94 -12.00 -13.60
C ILE A 581 15.98 -12.97 -12.93
N LEU A 582 16.47 -13.66 -11.91
CA LEU A 582 15.69 -14.56 -11.08
C LEU A 582 15.63 -14.02 -9.66
N THR A 583 14.45 -13.90 -9.10
CA THR A 583 14.24 -13.62 -7.67
C THR A 583 13.37 -14.69 -7.06
N ALA A 584 13.78 -15.20 -5.90
CA ALA A 584 13.03 -16.16 -5.12
C ALA A 584 13.24 -15.88 -3.63
N GLY A 585 12.23 -16.14 -2.82
CA GLY A 585 12.35 -15.87 -1.40
C GLY A 585 11.14 -16.23 -0.58
N ALA A 586 11.21 -15.83 0.68
CA ALA A 586 10.16 -16.04 1.67
C ALA A 586 9.99 -14.77 2.53
N GLU A 587 8.74 -14.47 2.90
CA GLU A 587 8.40 -13.40 3.83
C GLU A 587 7.53 -13.98 4.95
N THR A 588 7.93 -13.75 6.20
CA THR A 588 7.17 -14.13 7.39
C THR A 588 6.74 -12.87 8.12
N ASN A 589 5.45 -12.74 8.39
CA ASN A 589 4.90 -11.66 9.21
C ASN A 589 4.19 -12.28 10.40
N VAL A 590 4.52 -11.85 11.61
CA VAL A 590 3.88 -12.26 12.86
C VAL A 590 3.38 -11.01 13.56
N LYS A 591 2.10 -11.00 13.91
CA LYS A 591 1.48 -9.96 14.73
C LYS A 591 0.93 -10.61 15.98
N ILE A 592 1.31 -10.08 17.13
CA ILE A 592 0.83 -10.49 18.45
C ILE A 592 0.24 -9.27 19.14
N GLU A 593 -1.01 -9.38 19.59
CA GLU A 593 -1.68 -8.35 20.37
C GLU A 593 -2.07 -8.93 21.73
N TYR A 594 -1.72 -8.22 22.80
CA TYR A 594 -2.07 -8.57 24.17
C TYR A 594 -2.37 -7.29 24.95
N GLU A 595 -3.64 -7.08 25.27
CA GLU A 595 -4.12 -5.85 25.91
C GLU A 595 -3.63 -4.62 25.12
N ASP A 596 -2.92 -3.71 25.75
CA ASP A 596 -2.37 -2.49 25.14
C ASP A 596 -1.07 -2.72 24.35
N PHE A 597 -0.54 -3.96 24.30
CA PHE A 597 0.72 -4.26 23.61
C PHE A 597 0.47 -4.88 22.24
N LYS A 598 1.19 -4.38 21.24
CA LYS A 598 1.20 -4.91 19.87
C LYS A 598 2.66 -5.17 19.44
N LEU A 599 2.98 -6.40 19.07
CA LEU A 599 4.29 -6.80 18.54
C LEU A 599 4.15 -7.22 17.08
N PHE A 600 4.92 -6.57 16.21
CA PHE A 600 5.07 -6.94 14.79
C PHE A 600 6.48 -7.47 14.57
N LEU A 601 6.58 -8.65 13.96
CA LEU A 601 7.85 -9.25 13.54
C LEU A 601 7.75 -9.58 12.05
N GLY A 602 8.65 -9.03 11.26
CA GLY A 602 8.80 -9.29 9.83
C GLY A 602 10.17 -9.90 9.54
N TYR A 603 10.19 -10.98 8.79
CA TYR A 603 11.43 -11.56 8.25
C TYR A 603 11.31 -11.72 6.76
N THR A 604 12.34 -11.30 6.02
CA THR A 604 12.45 -11.48 4.57
C THR A 604 13.74 -12.20 4.23
N PHE A 605 13.61 -13.29 3.48
CA PHE A 605 14.71 -13.89 2.74
C PHE A 605 14.52 -13.60 1.25
N THR A 606 15.51 -12.97 0.61
CA THR A 606 15.46 -12.62 -0.83
C THR A 606 16.76 -13.05 -1.51
N ASN A 607 16.64 -13.88 -2.54
CA ASN A 607 17.76 -14.29 -3.37
C ASN A 607 17.50 -13.84 -4.82
N THR A 608 18.08 -12.69 -5.20
CA THR A 608 17.93 -12.12 -6.54
C THR A 608 19.26 -12.21 -7.28
N ARG A 609 19.24 -12.80 -8.49
CA ARG A 609 20.43 -13.06 -9.30
C ARG A 609 20.21 -12.69 -10.75
N LEU A 610 21.23 -12.13 -11.35
CA LEU A 610 21.37 -12.00 -12.80
C LEU A 610 22.18 -13.19 -13.31
N ASN A 611 21.57 -14.00 -14.16
CA ASN A 611 22.21 -15.10 -14.87
C ASN A 611 22.57 -14.62 -16.28
N GLU A 612 23.84 -14.55 -16.62
CA GLU A 612 24.30 -14.13 -17.96
C GLU A 612 25.60 -14.84 -18.32
N ASN A 613 25.71 -15.37 -19.54
CA ASN A 613 26.92 -16.04 -20.06
C ASN A 613 27.45 -17.17 -19.14
N GLY A 614 26.55 -17.97 -18.58
CA GLY A 614 26.88 -19.06 -17.66
C GLY A 614 27.35 -18.65 -16.27
N LYS A 615 27.31 -17.34 -15.96
CA LYS A 615 27.60 -16.80 -14.62
C LYS A 615 26.30 -16.40 -13.93
N SER A 616 26.24 -16.62 -12.62
CA SER A 616 25.14 -16.20 -11.76
C SER A 616 25.66 -15.19 -10.74
N ILE A 617 25.26 -13.93 -10.88
CA ILE A 617 25.73 -12.81 -10.06
C ILE A 617 24.59 -12.33 -9.19
N GLN A 618 24.80 -12.17 -7.89
CA GLN A 618 23.80 -11.58 -6.99
C GLN A 618 23.51 -10.13 -7.43
N THR A 619 22.24 -9.77 -7.52
CA THR A 619 21.85 -8.39 -7.83
C THR A 619 22.34 -7.43 -6.75
N PRO A 620 23.02 -6.34 -7.12
CA PRO A 620 23.53 -5.37 -6.17
C PRO A 620 22.45 -4.70 -5.33
N LEU A 621 22.84 -4.22 -4.15
CA LEU A 621 22.00 -3.44 -3.21
C LEU A 621 20.72 -4.18 -2.79
N THR A 622 20.81 -5.52 -2.68
CA THR A 622 19.71 -6.35 -2.21
C THR A 622 20.20 -7.22 -1.04
N PRO A 623 19.82 -6.92 0.22
CA PRO A 623 20.17 -7.75 1.36
C PRO A 623 19.46 -9.10 1.27
N ARG A 624 20.18 -10.20 1.58
CA ARG A 624 19.56 -11.53 1.58
C ARG A 624 18.60 -11.73 2.74
N HIS A 625 18.98 -11.25 3.91
CA HIS A 625 18.19 -11.35 5.12
C HIS A 625 17.82 -9.96 5.63
N ARG A 626 16.58 -9.78 5.97
CA ARG A 626 16.09 -8.56 6.59
C ARG A 626 15.11 -8.92 7.70
N ILE A 627 15.21 -8.23 8.84
CA ILE A 627 14.31 -8.42 9.98
C ILE A 627 13.76 -7.05 10.34
N ASN A 628 12.45 -6.98 10.56
CA ASN A 628 11.74 -5.82 11.06
C ASN A 628 11.08 -6.23 12.39
N SER A 629 11.24 -5.44 13.44
CA SER A 629 10.58 -5.67 14.73
C SER A 629 10.03 -4.34 15.24
N ILE A 630 8.74 -4.30 15.57
CA ILE A 630 8.07 -3.12 16.11
C ILE A 630 7.26 -3.57 17.33
N LEU A 631 7.57 -3.00 18.49
CA LEU A 631 6.82 -3.18 19.73
C LEU A 631 6.11 -1.88 20.06
N MET A 632 4.79 -1.91 20.11
CA MET A 632 3.94 -0.79 20.45
C MET A 632 3.26 -1.03 21.78
N TYR A 633 3.21 0.02 22.62
CA TYR A 633 2.34 0.13 23.78
C TYR A 633 1.37 1.28 23.52
N GLU A 634 0.09 0.97 23.48
CA GLU A 634 -0.94 1.92 23.11
C GLU A 634 -2.09 1.89 24.12
N VAL A 635 -2.29 3.01 24.78
CA VAL A 635 -3.49 3.28 25.58
C VAL A 635 -4.39 4.18 24.74
N GLU A 636 -5.53 3.64 24.31
CA GLU A 636 -6.50 4.29 23.41
C GLU A 636 -6.75 5.74 23.87
N GLU A 637 -6.69 6.70 22.93
CA GLU A 637 -6.88 8.15 23.12
C GLU A 637 -5.95 8.84 24.13
N LYS A 638 -4.92 8.16 24.64
CA LYS A 638 -4.02 8.72 25.66
C LYS A 638 -2.55 8.72 25.28
N TRP A 639 -1.99 7.54 25.02
CA TRP A 639 -0.56 7.36 24.78
C TRP A 639 -0.26 6.32 23.74
N LYS A 640 0.72 6.62 22.89
CA LYS A 640 1.34 5.65 22.00
C LYS A 640 2.84 5.71 22.22
N VAL A 641 3.45 4.55 22.45
CA VAL A 641 4.91 4.41 22.60
C VAL A 641 5.37 3.24 21.75
N GLY A 642 6.34 3.47 20.87
CA GLY A 642 6.86 2.47 19.94
C GLY A 642 8.37 2.31 20.06
N LEU A 643 8.83 1.07 19.97
CA LEU A 643 10.24 0.70 19.84
C LEU A 643 10.40 -0.12 18.57
N GLU A 644 11.36 0.27 17.73
CA GLU A 644 11.57 -0.32 16.41
C GLU A 644 13.01 -0.79 16.25
N ALA A 645 13.18 -1.88 15.52
CA ALA A 645 14.48 -2.42 15.15
C ALA A 645 14.44 -3.03 13.75
N TYR A 646 15.36 -2.61 12.88
CA TYR A 646 15.47 -3.08 11.51
C TYR A 646 16.88 -3.57 11.24
N TYR A 647 17.03 -4.87 10.98
CA TYR A 647 18.31 -5.46 10.59
C TYR A 647 18.37 -5.65 9.07
N PHE A 648 19.50 -5.25 8.50
CA PHE A 648 19.86 -5.44 7.09
C PHE A 648 21.16 -6.25 6.99
N ASP A 649 21.12 -7.35 6.24
CA ASP A 649 22.29 -8.17 5.98
C ASP A 649 23.25 -7.51 4.98
N LYS A 650 24.43 -8.11 4.81
CA LYS A 650 25.43 -7.70 3.83
C LYS A 650 24.86 -7.62 2.42
N GLN A 651 25.31 -6.64 1.65
CA GLN A 651 24.83 -6.38 0.30
C GLN A 651 25.99 -6.39 -0.70
N GLN A 652 25.79 -7.06 -1.84
CA GLN A 652 26.69 -6.92 -2.99
C GLN A 652 26.59 -5.50 -3.55
N LEU A 653 27.71 -4.86 -3.88
CA LEU A 653 27.77 -3.54 -4.51
C LEU A 653 28.12 -3.68 -6.00
N ASN A 654 27.84 -2.63 -6.79
CA ASN A 654 28.12 -2.62 -8.23
C ASN A 654 29.63 -2.66 -8.56
N ASP A 655 30.49 -2.22 -7.64
CA ASP A 655 31.95 -2.30 -7.77
C ASP A 655 32.55 -3.67 -7.38
N GLY A 656 31.71 -4.66 -7.09
CA GLY A 656 32.10 -6.01 -6.69
C GLY A 656 32.42 -6.15 -5.19
N LYS A 657 32.40 -5.07 -4.41
CA LYS A 657 32.60 -5.12 -2.95
C LYS A 657 31.33 -5.57 -2.24
N ILE A 658 31.49 -5.90 -0.96
CA ILE A 658 30.39 -6.28 -0.07
C ILE A 658 30.20 -5.20 0.98
N GLY A 659 29.04 -4.53 0.97
CA GLY A 659 28.62 -3.60 2.02
C GLY A 659 28.32 -4.35 3.33
N LYS A 660 28.55 -3.71 4.45
CA LYS A 660 28.38 -4.29 5.79
C LYS A 660 26.90 -4.41 6.17
N SER A 661 26.60 -5.38 7.03
CA SER A 661 25.31 -5.46 7.71
C SER A 661 25.19 -4.35 8.75
N TYR A 662 23.96 -3.91 9.02
CA TYR A 662 23.68 -2.86 9.99
C TYR A 662 22.32 -3.04 10.66
N LEU A 663 22.16 -2.39 11.83
CA LEU A 663 20.95 -2.36 12.61
C LEU A 663 20.52 -0.90 12.78
N LEU A 664 19.25 -0.62 12.51
CA LEU A 664 18.59 0.66 12.80
C LEU A 664 17.64 0.44 13.97
N CYS A 665 17.64 1.36 14.94
CA CYS A 665 16.69 1.33 16.03
C CYS A 665 16.01 2.69 16.16
N GLY A 666 14.70 2.68 16.36
CA GLY A 666 13.88 3.87 16.54
C GLY A 666 13.06 3.77 17.81
N PHE A 667 12.69 4.93 18.34
CA PHE A 667 11.78 5.07 19.47
C PHE A 667 10.80 6.21 19.18
N MET A 668 9.53 5.99 19.45
CA MET A 668 8.47 6.96 19.27
C MET A 668 7.64 7.08 20.55
N ALA A 669 7.25 8.30 20.90
CA ALA A 669 6.24 8.55 21.92
C ALA A 669 5.29 9.64 21.44
N GLU A 670 3.98 9.39 21.57
CA GLU A 670 2.92 10.34 21.26
C GLU A 670 1.95 10.43 22.44
N LYS A 671 1.63 11.66 22.83
CA LYS A 671 0.56 11.96 23.77
C LYS A 671 -0.63 12.51 23.00
N LEU A 672 -1.79 11.88 23.19
CA LEU A 672 -3.03 12.27 22.54
C LEU A 672 -3.93 13.05 23.51
N TRP A 673 -4.65 14.02 22.95
CA TRP A 673 -5.78 14.73 23.51
C TRP A 673 -6.87 14.80 22.45
N GLU A 674 -8.06 15.14 22.82
CA GLU A 674 -9.24 15.13 21.93
C GLU A 674 -9.04 15.92 20.63
N GLN A 675 -8.43 17.12 20.68
CA GLN A 675 -8.27 18.02 19.54
C GLN A 675 -6.83 18.12 19.01
N PHE A 676 -5.84 17.58 19.73
CA PHE A 676 -4.45 17.62 19.29
C PHE A 676 -3.63 16.48 19.88
N SER A 677 -2.50 16.20 19.25
CA SER A 677 -1.47 15.33 19.81
C SER A 677 -0.09 15.94 19.62
N ILE A 678 0.84 15.55 20.51
CA ILE A 678 2.25 15.92 20.45
C ILE A 678 3.05 14.63 20.40
N TYR A 679 4.01 14.55 19.51
CA TYR A 679 4.89 13.39 19.40
C TYR A 679 6.36 13.77 19.33
N VAL A 680 7.21 12.82 19.69
CA VAL A 680 8.66 12.84 19.48
C VAL A 680 9.11 11.48 18.97
N ASN A 681 9.98 11.49 17.96
CA ASN A 681 10.59 10.29 17.39
C ASN A 681 12.11 10.42 17.44
N PHE A 682 12.77 9.33 17.81
CA PHE A 682 14.22 9.16 17.78
C PHE A 682 14.52 8.10 16.72
N GLU A 683 14.83 8.54 15.49
CA GLU A 683 15.13 7.65 14.37
C GLU A 683 16.61 7.28 14.40
N ASN A 684 16.93 5.98 14.18
CA ASN A 684 18.30 5.48 14.11
C ASN A 684 19.16 5.93 15.30
N PHE A 685 18.67 5.73 16.52
CA PHE A 685 19.35 6.22 17.72
C PHE A 685 20.71 5.52 18.01
N LEU A 686 21.01 4.42 17.30
CA LEU A 686 22.34 3.81 17.29
C LEU A 686 23.31 4.54 16.34
N ASP A 687 22.81 5.53 15.59
CA ASP A 687 23.56 6.32 14.63
C ASP A 687 24.32 5.47 13.60
N ALA A 688 23.67 4.42 13.10
CA ALA A 688 24.21 3.59 12.04
C ALA A 688 24.29 4.39 10.73
N ARG A 689 25.50 4.58 10.19
CA ARG A 689 25.73 5.35 8.95
C ARG A 689 26.73 4.62 8.08
N GLN A 690 26.53 4.67 6.74
CA GLN A 690 27.51 4.11 5.81
C GLN A 690 28.90 4.72 6.03
N THR A 691 28.98 6.02 6.32
CA THR A 691 30.23 6.75 6.58
C THR A 691 31.04 6.24 7.77
N ARG A 692 30.41 5.48 8.68
CA ARG A 692 31.13 4.76 9.76
C ARG A 692 31.75 3.44 9.29
N PHE A 693 31.31 2.93 8.17
CA PHE A 693 31.73 1.62 7.63
C PHE A 693 32.66 1.79 6.44
N ASP A 694 32.28 2.68 5.51
CA ASP A 694 32.92 2.86 4.22
C ASP A 694 32.86 4.33 3.77
N SER A 695 33.85 4.73 2.95
CA SER A 695 33.76 6.02 2.26
C SER A 695 32.60 6.02 1.26
N ILE A 696 31.86 7.13 1.18
CA ILE A 696 30.74 7.30 0.25
C ILE A 696 31.19 7.81 -1.13
N TYR A 697 32.44 8.23 -1.27
CA TYR A 697 33.00 8.69 -2.54
C TYR A 697 34.49 8.41 -2.65
N THR A 698 34.99 8.52 -3.87
CA THR A 698 36.41 8.52 -4.23
C THR A 698 36.73 9.74 -5.08
N GLY A 699 38.00 10.04 -5.31
CA GLY A 699 38.43 11.25 -6.01
C GLY A 699 38.51 12.47 -5.09
N SER A 700 38.55 13.65 -5.69
CA SER A 700 38.64 14.94 -4.94
C SER A 700 37.23 15.41 -4.53
N ILE A 701 37.15 16.23 -3.48
CA ILE A 701 35.89 16.84 -3.05
C ILE A 701 35.30 17.75 -4.16
N SER A 702 36.11 18.31 -5.03
CA SER A 702 35.68 19.14 -6.16
C SER A 702 35.17 18.33 -7.36
N ASN A 703 35.54 17.06 -7.46
CA ASN A 703 35.11 16.13 -8.50
C ASN A 703 34.94 14.72 -7.93
N PRO A 704 33.91 14.51 -7.07
CA PRO A 704 33.70 13.22 -6.41
C PRO A 704 33.11 12.18 -7.37
N VAL A 705 33.52 10.93 -7.18
CA VAL A 705 32.87 9.76 -7.77
C VAL A 705 32.18 9.03 -6.63
N PHE A 706 30.84 9.15 -6.54
CA PHE A 706 30.06 8.55 -5.48
C PHE A 706 29.96 7.01 -5.67
N ARG A 707 30.01 6.32 -4.55
CA ARG A 707 29.83 4.86 -4.45
C ARG A 707 28.36 4.54 -4.22
N ASP A 708 28.03 3.25 -4.30
CA ASP A 708 26.69 2.78 -3.97
C ASP A 708 26.32 3.12 -2.51
N ILE A 709 25.12 3.58 -2.31
CA ILE A 709 24.56 3.88 -0.99
C ILE A 709 23.72 2.68 -0.55
N TYR A 710 24.23 1.90 0.41
CA TYR A 710 23.61 0.68 0.92
C TYR A 710 23.12 0.80 2.37
N ALA A 711 23.55 1.85 3.09
CA ALA A 711 23.12 2.15 4.45
C ALA A 711 22.82 3.64 4.59
N PRO A 712 22.06 4.08 5.61
CA PRO A 712 21.72 5.49 5.83
C PRO A 712 22.94 6.41 5.86
N LEU A 713 22.76 7.64 5.42
CA LEU A 713 23.76 8.71 5.50
C LEU A 713 23.42 9.74 6.58
N ASP A 714 22.14 9.89 6.91
CA ASP A 714 21.57 10.94 7.77
C ASP A 714 21.76 10.66 9.28
N GLY A 715 22.08 9.42 9.66
CA GLY A 715 22.43 9.05 11.03
C GLY A 715 21.27 9.21 12.02
N PHE A 716 21.60 9.61 13.27
CA PHE A 716 20.62 9.83 14.31
C PHE A 716 19.79 11.11 14.04
N LEU A 717 18.46 10.94 13.94
CA LEU A 717 17.52 12.04 13.79
C LEU A 717 16.51 12.08 14.94
N ILE A 718 16.18 13.31 15.37
CA ILE A 718 15.09 13.59 16.29
C ILE A 718 14.04 14.38 15.52
N ASN A 719 12.82 13.89 15.49
CA ASN A 719 11.67 14.60 14.95
C ASN A 719 10.67 14.87 16.07
N ALA A 720 10.10 16.05 16.10
CA ALA A 720 9.02 16.39 17.02
C ALA A 720 7.93 17.16 16.28
N GLY A 721 6.69 16.92 16.63
CA GLY A 721 5.58 17.56 15.94
C GLY A 721 4.28 17.61 16.71
N ILE A 722 3.35 18.37 16.13
CA ILE A 722 2.00 18.58 16.66
C ILE A 722 1.02 18.25 15.54
N LYS A 723 0.01 17.45 15.87
CA LYS A 723 -1.17 17.22 15.03
C LYS A 723 -2.37 17.91 15.66
N LEU A 724 -3.12 18.66 14.86
CA LEU A 724 -4.35 19.36 15.27
C LEU A 724 -5.52 18.77 14.48
N LYS A 725 -6.64 18.51 15.18
CA LYS A 725 -7.92 18.06 14.61
C LYS A 725 -9.01 19.05 15.04
N LEU A 726 -9.61 19.79 14.05
CA LEU A 726 -10.53 20.91 14.27
C LEU A 726 -11.89 20.69 13.59
#